data_04e652bd05181e91d8bd1c83501e0fe0
#
_entry.id   04e652bd05181e91d8bd1c83501e0fe0
#
_cell.length_a   1.000
_cell.length_b   1.000
_cell.length_c   1.000
_cell.angle_alpha   90.00
_cell.angle_beta   90.00
_cell.angle_gamma   90.00
#
_symmetry.space_group_name_H-M   'P 1'
#
loop_
_entity.id
_entity.type
_entity.pdbx_description
1 polymer ?
#
loop_
_entity_poly.entity_id
_entity_poly.type
_entity_poly.pdbx_seq_one_letter_code
_entity_poly.pdbx_strand_id
1 'polypeptide(L)'
;MGVEKRITATVRVSNIPQTAIAKQLFDFFESSIGKGSVFACDIFSEHKNWKSRGHGRVQFETAQSKLQSLSLSEQGKLVFKGHQLILTSSFDDIIARPIEPNYRFQKGILHTGVLLKNDYMEVLETWENVKTLIMPERKSLEFWVSHAKGECYRLEVQFGDIIETCGCSLEDEKPALLLKLKHAPKLYQRVSGPGVASKFSSDRYHVCKEDCEFLWVRTTDFSAMKSIGCSSSLCWEIEDGLLSSDLLSSLPYCNNDVMDLVLDEVGDIYSASELVPLASFPSDLKLPYEILFQLNSLVHTHKISLGAVKTDLIEVLSKLELDTAMMILQKMHKLQSSCFEPVPFIKTRLHVLGKNSKNQPSSSYSRLVNQNMMSVHRVLVTPSKVYCLGPELETSNYIVKNFASHASDFLRVTFVEEDWSKLSPNAISISVEQGIFAKPYRTKIYHRILSILRDGLVIGTKRFLFLAFSASQLRSNSVWMFASNEYVKAEDIREWMGYFNKIRSVSKCAARMGQLFSTSFQTMEVQSPHVEILPDIEVTSDGVSYCFSDGIGKISQAFASQVAQKCGLSYTPSAFQIRYGGYKGVIAVDRNSYRKLSLRGSMLKFESKNKMLNITKWSDAMPCYLNREIVILLATLGVEDKVLEDLLDNHLHLLGKMLTTNEAALDVLESIGGGDVKRILMR
;
A
#
# COMPACT_ATOMS: atom_id res chain seq x y z
N MET A 1 25.85 -22.15 -14.87
CA MET A 1 24.88 -23.06 -14.26
C MET A 1 23.64 -23.03 -15.13
N GLY A 2 23.33 -24.16 -15.82
CA GLY A 2 22.18 -24.26 -16.71
C GLY A 2 20.90 -24.21 -15.89
N VAL A 3 20.02 -23.28 -16.25
CA VAL A 3 18.65 -23.23 -15.72
C VAL A 3 17.94 -24.49 -16.22
N GLU A 4 17.74 -25.48 -15.36
CA GLU A 4 16.87 -26.60 -15.66
C GLU A 4 15.49 -26.06 -16.05
N LYS A 5 15.06 -26.37 -17.29
CA LYS A 5 13.74 -25.97 -17.78
C LYS A 5 12.68 -26.63 -16.91
N ARG A 6 12.06 -25.86 -16.03
CA ARG A 6 10.94 -26.29 -15.18
C ARG A 6 9.81 -26.83 -16.09
N ILE A 7 9.42 -28.08 -15.91
CA ILE A 7 8.30 -28.66 -16.64
C ILE A 7 7.02 -28.08 -16.03
N THR A 8 6.36 -27.19 -16.75
CA THR A 8 5.06 -26.64 -16.33
C THR A 8 3.92 -27.61 -16.67
N ALA A 9 2.90 -27.67 -15.82
CA ALA A 9 1.67 -28.43 -16.07
C ALA A 9 0.57 -27.57 -16.74
N THR A 10 0.90 -26.39 -17.25
CA THR A 10 -0.06 -25.40 -17.77
C THR A 10 -0.03 -25.31 -19.30
N VAL A 11 -1.21 -25.15 -19.89
CA VAL A 11 -1.41 -24.80 -21.30
C VAL A 11 -2.04 -23.43 -21.42
N ARG A 12 -1.72 -22.70 -22.50
CA ARG A 12 -2.48 -21.54 -22.97
C ARG A 12 -3.60 -22.03 -23.85
N VAL A 13 -4.79 -21.47 -23.68
CA VAL A 13 -5.99 -21.80 -24.43
C VAL A 13 -6.44 -20.56 -25.19
N SER A 14 -6.67 -20.71 -26.49
CA SER A 14 -7.19 -19.66 -27.38
C SER A 14 -8.52 -20.07 -27.99
N ASN A 15 -9.23 -19.11 -28.59
CA ASN A 15 -10.57 -19.27 -29.16
C ASN A 15 -11.65 -19.58 -28.11
N ILE A 16 -11.52 -19.00 -26.91
CA ILE A 16 -12.51 -19.11 -25.84
C ILE A 16 -13.68 -18.15 -26.15
N PRO A 17 -14.95 -18.59 -26.09
CA PRO A 17 -16.11 -17.71 -26.27
C PRO A 17 -16.12 -16.54 -25.30
N GLN A 18 -16.58 -15.37 -25.75
CA GLN A 18 -16.66 -14.15 -24.91
C GLN A 18 -17.53 -14.31 -23.66
N THR A 19 -18.50 -15.22 -23.70
CA THR A 19 -19.43 -15.50 -22.60
C THR A 19 -18.93 -16.59 -21.66
N ALA A 20 -17.77 -17.18 -21.90
CA ALA A 20 -17.22 -18.24 -21.08
C ALA A 20 -16.72 -17.72 -19.73
N ILE A 21 -16.88 -18.55 -18.70
CA ILE A 21 -16.34 -18.35 -17.37
C ILE A 21 -15.36 -19.48 -17.02
N ALA A 22 -14.42 -19.21 -16.12
CA ALA A 22 -13.35 -20.13 -15.78
C ALA A 22 -13.88 -21.47 -15.26
N LYS A 23 -14.96 -21.49 -14.46
CA LYS A 23 -15.58 -22.71 -13.97
C LYS A 23 -16.11 -23.61 -15.10
N GLN A 24 -16.71 -23.04 -16.12
CA GLN A 24 -17.21 -23.81 -17.28
C GLN A 24 -16.05 -24.41 -18.08
N LEU A 25 -14.96 -23.66 -18.22
CA LEU A 25 -13.75 -24.17 -18.88
C LEU A 25 -13.08 -25.27 -18.06
N PHE A 26 -13.04 -25.11 -16.74
CA PHE A 26 -12.55 -26.11 -15.80
C PHE A 26 -13.34 -27.43 -15.95
N ASP A 27 -14.68 -27.38 -15.85
CA ASP A 27 -15.56 -28.54 -15.95
C ASP A 27 -15.47 -29.22 -17.32
N PHE A 28 -15.28 -28.43 -18.38
CA PHE A 28 -15.06 -28.96 -19.74
C PHE A 28 -13.78 -29.79 -19.83
N PHE A 29 -12.65 -29.31 -19.30
CA PHE A 29 -11.40 -30.08 -19.30
C PHE A 29 -11.45 -31.28 -18.35
N GLU A 30 -12.11 -31.17 -17.19
CA GLU A 30 -12.39 -32.30 -16.30
C GLU A 30 -13.14 -33.43 -17.03
N SER A 31 -14.10 -33.06 -17.87
CA SER A 31 -14.87 -34.03 -18.66
C SER A 31 -14.09 -34.58 -19.84
N SER A 32 -13.22 -33.80 -20.47
CA SER A 32 -12.50 -34.19 -21.70
C SER A 32 -11.23 -34.98 -21.44
N ILE A 33 -10.54 -34.72 -20.33
CA ILE A 33 -9.25 -35.34 -19.97
C ILE A 33 -9.46 -36.41 -18.91
N GLY A 34 -10.31 -36.14 -17.92
CA GLY A 34 -10.61 -37.04 -16.82
C GLY A 34 -10.90 -36.29 -15.55
N LYS A 35 -11.78 -36.86 -14.71
CA LYS A 35 -12.14 -36.27 -13.43
C LYS A 35 -10.93 -36.15 -12.50
N GLY A 36 -10.69 -34.96 -11.95
CA GLY A 36 -9.54 -34.68 -11.09
C GLY A 36 -8.26 -34.31 -11.84
N SER A 37 -8.32 -34.15 -13.18
CA SER A 37 -7.15 -33.81 -13.99
C SER A 37 -6.76 -32.36 -14.01
N VAL A 38 -7.71 -31.44 -13.70
CA VAL A 38 -7.49 -29.99 -13.75
C VAL A 38 -7.26 -29.43 -12.34
N PHE A 39 -6.24 -28.61 -12.21
CA PHE A 39 -5.93 -27.93 -10.95
C PHE A 39 -6.45 -26.51 -10.92
N ALA A 40 -6.21 -25.69 -11.96
CA ALA A 40 -6.68 -24.31 -12.03
C ALA A 40 -6.97 -23.87 -13.47
N CYS A 41 -7.86 -22.91 -13.62
CA CYS A 41 -8.17 -22.23 -14.89
C CYS A 41 -8.21 -20.73 -14.72
N ASP A 42 -7.62 -20.02 -15.69
CA ASP A 42 -7.71 -18.57 -15.86
C ASP A 42 -8.33 -18.22 -17.22
N ILE A 43 -9.22 -17.25 -17.28
CA ILE A 43 -9.65 -16.60 -18.51
C ILE A 43 -9.28 -15.12 -18.45
N PHE A 44 -8.56 -14.60 -19.45
CA PHE A 44 -8.21 -13.18 -19.51
C PHE A 44 -9.40 -12.36 -19.94
N SER A 45 -9.73 -11.33 -19.15
CA SER A 45 -10.90 -10.46 -19.36
C SER A 45 -10.49 -9.02 -19.67
N GLU A 46 -11.41 -8.28 -20.26
CA GLU A 46 -11.30 -6.84 -20.45
C GLU A 46 -11.73 -6.09 -19.19
N HIS A 47 -10.90 -5.18 -18.70
CA HIS A 47 -11.18 -4.42 -17.48
C HIS A 47 -12.44 -3.52 -17.55
N LYS A 48 -12.88 -3.14 -18.76
CA LYS A 48 -14.02 -2.21 -18.93
C LYS A 48 -15.38 -2.88 -18.91
N ASN A 49 -15.49 -4.08 -19.48
CA ASN A 49 -16.79 -4.74 -19.72
C ASN A 49 -16.86 -6.16 -19.17
N TRP A 50 -15.77 -6.65 -18.57
CA TRP A 50 -15.66 -7.99 -18.01
C TRP A 50 -15.99 -9.12 -19.02
N LYS A 51 -15.71 -8.92 -20.28
CA LYS A 51 -15.82 -9.95 -21.31
C LYS A 51 -14.50 -10.67 -21.49
N SER A 52 -14.54 -11.96 -21.81
CA SER A 52 -13.35 -12.71 -22.15
C SER A 52 -12.66 -12.14 -23.38
N ARG A 53 -11.34 -12.08 -23.36
CA ARG A 53 -10.48 -11.71 -24.51
C ARG A 53 -10.29 -12.86 -25.50
N GLY A 54 -10.98 -13.99 -25.30
CA GLY A 54 -10.87 -15.16 -26.15
C GLY A 54 -9.71 -16.09 -25.82
N HIS A 55 -8.94 -15.82 -24.75
CA HIS A 55 -7.83 -16.67 -24.32
C HIS A 55 -7.70 -16.74 -22.80
N GLY A 56 -7.02 -17.81 -22.34
CA GLY A 56 -6.82 -18.11 -20.95
C GLY A 56 -5.73 -19.16 -20.76
N ARG A 57 -5.68 -19.73 -19.57
CA ARG A 57 -4.76 -20.81 -19.23
C ARG A 57 -5.48 -21.91 -18.46
N VAL A 58 -5.01 -23.15 -18.62
CA VAL A 58 -5.45 -24.29 -17.83
C VAL A 58 -4.24 -25.02 -17.29
N GLN A 59 -4.19 -25.15 -15.97
CA GLN A 59 -3.16 -25.89 -15.25
C GLN A 59 -3.71 -27.27 -14.87
N PHE A 60 -3.01 -28.30 -15.25
CA PHE A 60 -3.36 -29.67 -14.94
C PHE A 60 -2.67 -30.17 -13.67
N GLU A 61 -3.17 -31.26 -13.10
CA GLU A 61 -2.56 -31.92 -11.95
C GLU A 61 -1.23 -32.57 -12.32
N THR A 62 -1.12 -33.13 -13.55
CA THR A 62 0.06 -33.86 -14.02
C THR A 62 0.52 -33.40 -15.40
N ALA A 63 1.81 -33.57 -15.67
CA ALA A 63 2.38 -33.35 -17.01
C ALA A 63 1.74 -34.25 -18.07
N GLN A 64 1.30 -35.46 -17.69
CA GLN A 64 0.63 -36.41 -18.60
C GLN A 64 -0.73 -35.86 -19.05
N SER A 65 -1.55 -35.32 -18.15
CA SER A 65 -2.82 -34.66 -18.48
C SER A 65 -2.62 -33.47 -19.42
N LYS A 66 -1.55 -32.68 -19.22
CA LYS A 66 -1.16 -31.61 -20.13
C LYS A 66 -0.86 -32.14 -21.54
N LEU A 67 -0.02 -33.19 -21.67
CA LEU A 67 0.32 -33.76 -22.98
C LEU A 67 -0.91 -34.31 -23.67
N GLN A 68 -1.79 -35.01 -22.94
CA GLN A 68 -3.06 -35.50 -23.47
C GLN A 68 -3.94 -34.35 -23.99
N SER A 69 -4.04 -33.26 -23.28
CA SER A 69 -4.82 -32.09 -23.70
C SER A 69 -4.28 -31.47 -25.00
N LEU A 70 -2.97 -31.36 -25.14
CA LEU A 70 -2.33 -30.84 -26.35
C LEU A 70 -2.62 -31.77 -27.55
N SER A 71 -2.49 -33.08 -27.39
CA SER A 71 -2.80 -34.05 -28.43
C SER A 71 -4.26 -34.00 -28.88
N LEU A 72 -5.21 -33.88 -27.95
CA LEU A 72 -6.63 -33.73 -28.29
C LEU A 72 -6.91 -32.42 -29.02
N SER A 73 -6.20 -31.34 -28.71
CA SER A 73 -6.31 -30.04 -29.40
C SER A 73 -5.81 -30.17 -30.85
N GLU A 74 -4.66 -30.82 -31.08
CA GLU A 74 -4.11 -31.06 -32.41
C GLU A 74 -5.06 -31.93 -33.28
N GLN A 75 -5.78 -32.86 -32.66
CA GLN A 75 -6.80 -33.67 -33.31
C GLN A 75 -8.13 -32.95 -33.54
N GLY A 76 -8.25 -31.70 -33.13
CA GLY A 76 -9.49 -30.90 -33.25
C GLY A 76 -10.64 -31.41 -32.37
N LYS A 77 -10.39 -32.22 -31.35
CA LYS A 77 -11.42 -32.86 -30.51
C LYS A 77 -11.91 -31.99 -29.37
N LEU A 78 -11.23 -30.88 -29.05
CA LEU A 78 -11.62 -29.97 -27.95
C LEU A 78 -12.55 -28.88 -28.49
N VAL A 79 -13.86 -29.14 -28.49
CA VAL A 79 -14.90 -28.20 -28.92
C VAL A 79 -15.69 -27.74 -27.69
N PHE A 80 -15.49 -26.48 -27.29
CA PHE A 80 -16.13 -25.87 -26.15
C PHE A 80 -17.18 -24.85 -26.61
N LYS A 81 -18.44 -25.06 -26.27
CA LYS A 81 -19.58 -24.21 -26.69
C LYS A 81 -19.58 -23.87 -28.19
N GLY A 82 -19.28 -24.85 -29.04
CA GLY A 82 -19.23 -24.68 -30.49
C GLY A 82 -17.94 -24.07 -31.03
N HIS A 83 -16.97 -23.74 -30.20
CA HIS A 83 -15.67 -23.21 -30.59
C HIS A 83 -14.58 -24.26 -30.42
N GLN A 84 -13.81 -24.53 -31.47
CA GLN A 84 -12.63 -25.38 -31.38
C GLN A 84 -11.52 -24.66 -30.64
N LEU A 85 -11.11 -25.18 -29.47
CA LEU A 85 -10.05 -24.61 -28.67
C LEU A 85 -8.67 -24.93 -29.26
N ILE A 86 -7.78 -23.95 -29.23
CA ILE A 86 -6.38 -24.10 -29.66
C ILE A 86 -5.50 -24.01 -28.41
N LEU A 87 -4.69 -25.07 -28.19
CA LEU A 87 -3.82 -25.16 -27.01
C LEU A 87 -2.35 -25.04 -27.40
N THR A 88 -1.60 -24.31 -26.57
CA THR A 88 -0.12 -24.24 -26.64
C THR A 88 0.47 -24.40 -25.24
N SER A 89 1.71 -24.90 -25.15
CA SER A 89 2.38 -25.05 -23.85
C SER A 89 2.64 -23.68 -23.23
N SER A 90 2.39 -23.52 -21.91
CA SER A 90 2.75 -22.32 -21.16
C SER A 90 4.14 -22.46 -20.55
N PHE A 91 4.83 -21.32 -20.36
CA PHE A 91 6.13 -21.29 -19.67
C PHE A 91 5.98 -21.16 -18.16
N ASP A 92 4.82 -20.68 -17.68
CA ASP A 92 4.51 -20.46 -16.28
C ASP A 92 3.23 -21.17 -15.87
N ASP A 93 3.19 -21.69 -14.65
CA ASP A 93 1.97 -22.20 -14.03
C ASP A 93 1.07 -21.04 -13.55
N ILE A 94 -0.25 -21.29 -13.47
CA ILE A 94 -1.22 -20.35 -12.93
C ILE A 94 -0.93 -20.14 -11.44
N ILE A 95 -0.75 -21.27 -10.73
CA ILE A 95 -0.41 -21.31 -9.32
C ILE A 95 0.86 -22.15 -9.18
N ALA A 96 1.90 -21.59 -8.55
CA ALA A 96 3.11 -22.36 -8.27
C ALA A 96 2.78 -23.54 -7.34
N ARG A 97 3.21 -24.74 -7.70
CA ARG A 97 2.98 -25.97 -6.94
C ARG A 97 4.29 -26.66 -6.63
N PRO A 98 4.36 -27.39 -5.51
CA PRO A 98 5.44 -28.33 -5.27
C PRO A 98 5.46 -29.42 -6.36
N ILE A 99 6.64 -29.85 -6.72
CA ILE A 99 6.83 -30.90 -7.77
C ILE A 99 6.31 -32.26 -7.27
N GLU A 100 6.29 -32.45 -5.95
CA GLU A 100 5.73 -33.63 -5.30
C GLU A 100 4.46 -33.28 -4.51
N PRO A 101 3.38 -34.09 -4.61
CA PRO A 101 2.13 -33.83 -3.90
C PRO A 101 2.20 -34.08 -2.37
N ASN A 102 3.33 -34.49 -1.84
CA ASN A 102 3.53 -34.74 -0.43
C ASN A 102 3.79 -33.42 0.31
N TYR A 103 2.72 -32.63 0.49
CA TYR A 103 2.69 -31.59 1.51
C TYR A 103 2.98 -32.26 2.86
N ARG A 104 4.12 -32.00 3.46
CA ARG A 104 4.42 -32.44 4.83
C ARG A 104 3.59 -31.60 5.78
N PHE A 105 2.37 -32.03 6.07
CA PHE A 105 1.63 -31.50 7.20
C PHE A 105 2.32 -31.98 8.46
N GLN A 106 2.82 -31.02 9.22
CA GLN A 106 3.31 -31.28 10.56
C GLN A 106 2.31 -30.70 11.56
N LYS A 107 2.11 -31.39 12.67
CA LYS A 107 1.32 -30.91 13.78
C LYS A 107 2.23 -30.29 14.82
N GLY A 108 1.69 -29.35 15.58
CA GLY A 108 2.43 -28.72 16.63
C GLY A 108 1.63 -27.68 17.40
N ILE A 109 2.32 -26.97 18.25
CA ILE A 109 1.80 -25.86 19.03
C ILE A 109 2.38 -24.57 18.45
N LEU A 110 1.54 -23.58 18.20
CA LEU A 110 1.95 -22.28 17.72
C LEU A 110 1.81 -21.23 18.83
N HIS A 111 2.92 -20.60 19.17
CA HIS A 111 2.95 -19.47 20.09
C HIS A 111 3.15 -18.18 19.31
N THR A 112 2.32 -17.18 19.56
CA THR A 112 2.52 -15.82 19.09
C THR A 112 3.05 -14.96 20.22
N GLY A 113 4.00 -14.06 19.93
CA GLY A 113 4.57 -13.27 21.00
C GLY A 113 5.58 -12.21 20.55
N VAL A 114 6.24 -11.64 21.54
CA VAL A 114 7.24 -10.60 21.36
C VAL A 114 8.56 -10.99 22.05
N LEU A 115 9.66 -10.79 21.34
CA LEU A 115 10.98 -11.04 21.91
C LEU A 115 11.37 -9.91 22.87
N LEU A 116 11.75 -10.27 24.10
CA LEU A 116 12.39 -9.36 25.06
C LEU A 116 13.90 -9.39 24.94
N LYS A 117 14.44 -10.53 24.52
CA LYS A 117 15.84 -10.76 24.17
C LYS A 117 15.88 -11.73 23.00
N ASN A 118 17.07 -12.04 22.49
CA ASN A 118 17.17 -12.99 21.38
C ASN A 118 16.74 -14.41 21.75
N ASP A 119 16.86 -14.78 23.00
CA ASP A 119 16.64 -16.09 23.61
C ASP A 119 15.45 -16.12 24.60
N TYR A 120 14.66 -15.05 24.63
CA TYR A 120 13.52 -14.92 25.56
C TYR A 120 12.32 -14.29 24.88
N MET A 121 11.20 -15.02 24.84
CA MET A 121 9.95 -14.61 24.18
C MET A 121 8.80 -14.56 25.18
N GLU A 122 8.17 -13.41 25.31
CA GLU A 122 6.86 -13.30 25.96
C GLU A 122 5.77 -13.80 25.02
N VAL A 123 5.05 -14.84 25.44
CA VAL A 123 3.97 -15.47 24.70
C VAL A 123 2.68 -14.69 24.93
N LEU A 124 2.05 -14.21 23.86
CA LEU A 124 0.76 -13.51 23.90
C LEU A 124 -0.41 -14.46 23.83
N GLU A 125 -0.32 -15.48 23.01
CA GLU A 125 -1.37 -16.48 22.79
C GLU A 125 -0.78 -17.78 22.23
N THR A 126 -1.38 -18.89 22.61
CA THR A 126 -0.95 -20.24 22.21
C THR A 126 -2.13 -20.96 21.54
N TRP A 127 -1.85 -21.65 20.43
CA TRP A 127 -2.80 -22.54 19.75
C TRP A 127 -2.22 -23.95 19.66
N GLU A 128 -3.01 -24.89 20.13
CA GLU A 128 -2.69 -26.32 20.05
C GLU A 128 -3.22 -26.93 18.75
N ASN A 129 -2.70 -28.10 18.40
CA ASN A 129 -3.15 -28.87 17.21
C ASN A 129 -3.07 -28.08 15.89
N VAL A 130 -2.10 -27.18 15.77
CA VAL A 130 -1.87 -26.40 14.58
C VAL A 130 -1.29 -27.28 13.49
N LYS A 131 -1.89 -27.26 12.30
CA LYS A 131 -1.33 -27.91 11.11
C LYS A 131 -0.45 -26.91 10.37
N THR A 132 0.80 -27.30 10.15
CA THR A 132 1.78 -26.46 9.45
C THR A 132 2.11 -27.01 8.09
N LEU A 133 2.19 -26.14 7.10
CA LEU A 133 2.48 -26.47 5.72
C LEU A 133 3.58 -25.53 5.19
N ILE A 134 4.72 -26.12 4.81
CA ILE A 134 5.85 -25.40 4.24
C ILE A 134 5.84 -25.58 2.74
N MET A 135 5.83 -24.49 1.98
CA MET A 135 5.76 -24.46 0.52
C MET A 135 6.92 -23.63 -0.07
N PRO A 136 8.13 -24.20 -0.21
CA PRO A 136 9.28 -23.49 -0.73
C PRO A 136 9.05 -22.91 -2.13
N GLU A 137 8.30 -23.62 -2.97
CA GLU A 137 8.00 -23.22 -4.35
C GLU A 137 7.10 -21.97 -4.40
N ARG A 138 6.22 -21.82 -3.43
CA ARG A 138 5.37 -20.62 -3.24
C ARG A 138 6.07 -19.56 -2.40
N LYS A 139 7.24 -19.88 -1.84
CA LYS A 139 7.96 -19.05 -0.86
C LYS A 139 7.07 -18.63 0.30
N SER A 140 6.32 -19.58 0.83
CA SER A 140 5.36 -19.35 1.92
C SER A 140 5.33 -20.51 2.91
N LEU A 141 4.90 -20.17 4.12
CA LEU A 141 4.64 -21.06 5.23
C LEU A 141 3.22 -20.78 5.73
N GLU A 142 2.42 -21.82 5.91
CA GLU A 142 1.04 -21.70 6.40
C GLU A 142 0.87 -22.39 7.74
N PHE A 143 0.14 -21.76 8.65
CA PHE A 143 -0.37 -22.35 9.90
C PHE A 143 -1.89 -22.37 9.86
N TRP A 144 -2.47 -23.56 10.01
CA TRP A 144 -3.90 -23.77 10.01
C TRP A 144 -4.38 -23.99 11.45
N VAL A 145 -5.16 -23.05 11.95
CA VAL A 145 -5.65 -23.00 13.34
C VAL A 145 -7.13 -23.28 13.35
N SER A 146 -7.56 -24.17 14.26
CA SER A 146 -8.98 -24.44 14.53
C SER A 146 -9.41 -23.71 15.79
N HIS A 147 -10.45 -22.89 15.69
CA HIS A 147 -10.99 -22.12 16.81
C HIS A 147 -12.15 -22.83 17.49
N ALA A 148 -12.42 -22.50 18.75
CA ALA A 148 -13.39 -23.18 19.63
C ALA A 148 -14.84 -23.32 19.07
N LYS A 149 -15.24 -22.54 18.06
CA LYS A 149 -16.55 -22.60 17.41
C LYS A 149 -16.57 -23.41 16.11
N GLY A 150 -15.54 -24.23 15.86
CA GLY A 150 -15.41 -24.95 14.59
C GLY A 150 -14.99 -24.07 13.41
N GLU A 151 -14.64 -22.82 13.67
CA GLU A 151 -14.07 -21.91 12.67
C GLU A 151 -12.61 -22.31 12.41
N CYS A 152 -12.22 -22.34 11.14
CA CYS A 152 -10.84 -22.60 10.74
C CYS A 152 -10.23 -21.34 10.15
N TYR A 153 -9.02 -21.05 10.59
CA TYR A 153 -8.23 -19.92 10.13
C TYR A 153 -6.89 -20.39 9.58
N ARG A 154 -6.33 -19.60 8.67
CA ARG A 154 -5.01 -19.82 8.09
C ARG A 154 -4.19 -18.56 8.23
N LEU A 155 -3.01 -18.71 8.81
CA LEU A 155 -1.97 -17.69 8.85
C LEU A 155 -0.98 -18.02 7.74
N GLU A 156 -0.78 -17.11 6.81
CA GLU A 156 0.16 -17.25 5.70
C GLU A 156 1.33 -16.29 5.90
N VAL A 157 2.52 -16.85 6.08
CA VAL A 157 3.79 -16.12 6.22
C VAL A 157 4.54 -16.23 4.90
N GLN A 158 4.75 -15.10 4.23
CA GLN A 158 5.60 -15.07 3.04
C GLN A 158 7.08 -15.08 3.45
N PHE A 159 7.93 -15.79 2.73
CA PHE A 159 9.37 -15.85 3.04
C PHE A 159 10.04 -14.47 3.04
N GLY A 160 9.54 -13.52 2.23
CA GLY A 160 10.02 -12.13 2.22
C GLY A 160 9.68 -11.33 3.48
N ASP A 161 8.75 -11.82 4.31
CA ASP A 161 8.35 -11.20 5.57
C ASP A 161 9.09 -11.80 6.78
N ILE A 162 9.92 -12.80 6.58
CA ILE A 162 10.77 -13.40 7.60
C ILE A 162 12.11 -12.65 7.65
N ILE A 163 12.48 -12.18 8.82
CA ILE A 163 13.80 -11.54 9.08
C ILE A 163 14.84 -12.61 9.34
N GLU A 164 14.49 -13.60 10.18
CA GLU A 164 15.39 -14.66 10.63
C GLU A 164 14.56 -15.89 11.02
N THR A 165 15.10 -17.06 10.75
CA THR A 165 14.60 -18.36 11.19
C THR A 165 15.63 -19.01 12.10
N CYS A 166 15.24 -19.40 13.32
CA CYS A 166 16.13 -20.05 14.28
C CYS A 166 15.55 -21.39 14.71
N GLY A 167 16.35 -22.45 14.64
CA GLY A 167 16.06 -23.69 15.36
C GLY A 167 16.23 -23.44 16.86
N CYS A 168 15.26 -23.89 17.67
CA CYS A 168 15.26 -23.70 19.11
C CYS A 168 15.02 -25.00 19.87
N SER A 169 15.55 -25.08 21.08
CA SER A 169 15.19 -26.03 22.11
C SER A 169 14.39 -25.29 23.19
N LEU A 170 13.20 -25.78 23.51
CA LEU A 170 12.37 -25.29 24.60
C LEU A 170 12.66 -26.08 25.88
N GLU A 171 11.98 -25.77 26.97
CA GLU A 171 11.99 -26.58 28.20
C GLU A 171 11.64 -28.04 27.84
N ASP A 172 12.26 -28.99 28.54
CA ASP A 172 12.16 -30.45 28.26
C ASP A 172 12.77 -30.88 26.91
N GLU A 173 13.74 -30.13 26.35
CA GLU A 173 14.42 -30.43 25.09
C GLU A 173 13.48 -30.54 23.88
N LYS A 174 12.32 -29.89 23.93
CA LYS A 174 11.35 -29.92 22.83
C LYS A 174 11.84 -29.09 21.63
N PRO A 175 11.83 -29.64 20.43
CA PRO A 175 12.27 -28.92 19.23
C PRO A 175 11.23 -27.87 18.82
N ALA A 176 11.68 -26.67 18.55
CA ALA A 176 10.85 -25.57 18.07
C ALA A 176 11.54 -24.76 16.99
N LEU A 177 10.74 -24.02 16.25
CA LEU A 177 11.18 -23.10 15.20
C LEU A 177 10.72 -21.68 15.54
N LEU A 178 11.67 -20.78 15.77
CA LEU A 178 11.40 -19.36 15.98
C LEU A 178 11.50 -18.61 14.65
N LEU A 179 10.42 -17.95 14.26
CA LEU A 179 10.34 -17.07 13.10
C LEU A 179 10.27 -15.61 13.58
N LYS A 180 11.29 -14.82 13.29
CA LYS A 180 11.28 -13.37 13.51
C LYS A 180 10.67 -12.70 12.28
N LEU A 181 9.58 -11.95 12.46
CA LEU A 181 8.76 -11.42 11.38
C LEU A 181 8.98 -9.91 11.19
N LYS A 182 9.03 -9.51 9.95
CA LYS A 182 9.00 -8.11 9.54
C LYS A 182 7.57 -7.55 9.51
N HIS A 183 6.63 -8.35 9.05
CA HIS A 183 5.21 -8.05 8.97
C HIS A 183 4.38 -9.19 9.56
N ALA A 184 3.17 -8.88 10.02
CA ALA A 184 2.24 -9.91 10.48
C ALA A 184 1.84 -10.86 9.34
N PRO A 185 1.48 -12.12 9.64
CA PRO A 185 0.97 -13.06 8.64
C PRO A 185 -0.31 -12.55 7.95
N LYS A 186 -0.52 -12.93 6.69
CA LYS A 186 -1.80 -12.73 6.02
C LYS A 186 -2.84 -13.70 6.58
N LEU A 187 -3.98 -13.18 7.02
CA LEU A 187 -5.01 -13.96 7.71
C LEU A 187 -6.17 -14.28 6.78
N TYR A 188 -6.60 -15.55 6.84
CA TYR A 188 -7.75 -16.06 6.10
C TYR A 188 -8.68 -16.82 7.02
N GLN A 189 -9.98 -16.69 6.76
CA GLN A 189 -11.03 -17.49 7.39
C GLN A 189 -11.57 -18.49 6.36
N ARG A 190 -11.70 -19.75 6.76
CA ARG A 190 -12.35 -20.78 5.95
C ARG A 190 -13.86 -20.56 5.99
N VAL A 191 -14.45 -20.38 4.82
CA VAL A 191 -15.90 -20.33 4.65
C VAL A 191 -16.33 -21.64 3.97
N SER A 192 -17.09 -22.45 4.66
CA SER A 192 -17.56 -23.75 4.19
C SER A 192 -19.08 -23.83 4.26
N GLY A 193 -19.69 -24.65 3.41
CA GLY A 193 -21.10 -24.94 3.42
C GLY A 193 -21.61 -25.41 2.07
N PRO A 194 -22.75 -26.13 2.00
CA PRO A 194 -23.35 -26.60 0.75
C PRO A 194 -23.61 -25.43 -0.19
N GLY A 195 -22.98 -25.43 -1.35
CA GLY A 195 -23.11 -24.39 -2.37
C GLY A 195 -22.38 -23.08 -2.08
N VAL A 196 -21.54 -23.03 -1.02
CA VAL A 196 -20.71 -21.84 -0.74
C VAL A 196 -19.67 -21.67 -1.83
N ALA A 197 -19.00 -22.73 -2.24
CA ALA A 197 -18.09 -22.69 -3.38
C ALA A 197 -18.78 -22.19 -4.66
N SER A 198 -20.01 -22.59 -4.94
CA SER A 198 -20.78 -22.10 -6.09
C SER A 198 -21.31 -20.67 -5.90
N LYS A 199 -21.53 -20.22 -4.66
CA LYS A 199 -21.93 -18.84 -4.34
C LYS A 199 -20.76 -17.86 -4.30
N PHE A 200 -19.58 -18.35 -3.95
CA PHE A 200 -18.37 -17.56 -3.74
C PHE A 200 -17.23 -17.95 -4.69
N SER A 201 -17.39 -18.92 -5.61
CA SER A 201 -16.47 -19.08 -6.75
C SER A 201 -16.60 -17.88 -7.67
N SER A 202 -16.12 -16.88 -7.20
CA SER A 202 -16.50 -15.50 -7.45
C SER A 202 -15.54 -14.84 -8.38
N ASP A 203 -14.51 -15.50 -8.76
CA ASP A 203 -13.75 -15.03 -9.88
C ASP A 203 -14.29 -15.70 -11.14
N ARG A 204 -15.16 -14.97 -11.84
CA ARG A 204 -15.69 -15.38 -13.15
C ARG A 204 -14.59 -15.86 -14.10
N TYR A 205 -13.37 -15.42 -13.86
CA TYR A 205 -12.21 -15.61 -14.74
C TYR A 205 -11.09 -16.45 -14.13
N HIS A 206 -11.21 -16.86 -12.86
CA HIS A 206 -10.28 -17.76 -12.19
C HIS A 206 -11.02 -18.82 -11.38
N VAL A 207 -10.54 -20.06 -11.42
CA VAL A 207 -11.00 -21.14 -10.54
C VAL A 207 -9.83 -22.08 -10.22
N CYS A 208 -9.73 -22.52 -8.99
CA CYS A 208 -8.78 -23.52 -8.52
C CYS A 208 -9.53 -24.71 -7.92
N LYS A 209 -8.99 -25.90 -8.04
CA LYS A 209 -9.57 -27.12 -7.43
C LYS A 209 -9.74 -26.97 -5.92
N GLU A 210 -8.80 -26.34 -5.26
CA GLU A 210 -8.85 -26.07 -3.82
C GLU A 210 -10.06 -25.18 -3.43
N ASP A 211 -10.54 -24.32 -4.34
CA ASP A 211 -11.68 -23.43 -4.11
C ASP A 211 -13.05 -24.17 -4.20
N CYS A 212 -13.07 -25.40 -4.69
CA CYS A 212 -14.32 -26.13 -4.93
C CYS A 212 -14.94 -26.72 -3.65
N GLU A 213 -14.14 -26.95 -2.61
CA GLU A 213 -14.61 -27.54 -1.34
C GLU A 213 -14.90 -26.49 -0.28
N PHE A 214 -14.09 -25.45 -0.22
CA PHE A 214 -14.21 -24.33 0.69
C PHE A 214 -13.47 -23.10 0.12
N LEU A 215 -13.83 -21.93 0.59
CA LEU A 215 -13.18 -20.68 0.19
C LEU A 215 -12.39 -20.10 1.36
N TRP A 216 -11.13 -19.77 1.14
CA TRP A 216 -10.33 -18.96 2.04
C TRP A 216 -10.57 -17.48 1.78
N VAL A 217 -11.21 -16.80 2.71
CA VAL A 217 -11.54 -15.38 2.63
C VAL A 217 -10.60 -14.58 3.52
N ARG A 218 -10.03 -13.52 2.99
CA ARG A 218 -9.18 -12.59 3.77
C ARG A 218 -9.97 -12.06 4.98
N THR A 219 -9.31 -12.03 6.13
CA THR A 219 -9.94 -11.60 7.39
C THR A 219 -9.01 -10.70 8.21
N THR A 220 -9.54 -10.12 9.27
CA THR A 220 -8.79 -9.38 10.28
C THR A 220 -8.24 -10.33 11.34
N ASP A 221 -7.41 -9.83 12.25
CA ASP A 221 -6.94 -10.59 13.39
C ASP A 221 -8.13 -11.15 14.20
N PHE A 222 -8.17 -12.48 14.29
CA PHE A 222 -9.25 -13.23 14.95
C PHE A 222 -8.93 -13.58 16.41
N SER A 223 -7.65 -13.44 16.82
CA SER A 223 -7.21 -13.71 18.17
C SER A 223 -7.91 -12.82 19.20
N ALA A 224 -8.10 -13.31 20.41
CA ALA A 224 -8.84 -12.60 21.45
C ALA A 224 -8.15 -11.28 21.82
N MET A 225 -6.83 -11.31 21.95
CA MET A 225 -6.00 -10.16 22.34
C MET A 225 -5.41 -9.40 21.16
N LYS A 226 -5.80 -9.69 19.90
CA LYS A 226 -5.15 -9.19 18.68
C LYS A 226 -3.65 -9.51 18.67
N SER A 227 -3.31 -10.66 19.22
CA SER A 227 -1.95 -11.12 19.46
C SER A 227 -1.16 -11.32 18.17
N ILE A 228 -1.82 -11.77 17.08
CA ILE A 228 -1.16 -11.99 15.79
C ILE A 228 -0.62 -10.67 15.22
N GLY A 229 -1.43 -9.62 15.24
CA GLY A 229 -1.00 -8.29 14.78
C GLY A 229 0.07 -7.64 15.67
N CYS A 230 0.06 -7.95 16.98
CA CYS A 230 1.05 -7.43 17.93
C CYS A 230 2.37 -8.18 17.90
N SER A 231 2.35 -9.45 17.49
CA SER A 231 3.52 -10.33 17.53
C SER A 231 4.64 -9.85 16.59
N SER A 232 5.86 -9.89 17.09
CA SER A 232 7.08 -9.73 16.30
C SER A 232 7.69 -11.08 15.92
N SER A 233 7.23 -12.16 16.58
CA SER A 233 7.75 -13.50 16.40
C SER A 233 6.66 -14.55 16.54
N LEU A 234 6.85 -15.65 15.82
CA LEU A 234 6.08 -16.89 15.97
C LEU A 234 7.05 -17.98 16.41
N CYS A 235 6.68 -18.74 17.44
CA CYS A 235 7.40 -19.94 17.83
C CYS A 235 6.50 -21.14 17.57
N TRP A 236 6.98 -22.08 16.75
CA TRP A 236 6.27 -23.28 16.42
C TRP A 236 6.97 -24.49 17.06
N GLU A 237 6.36 -25.05 18.11
CA GLU A 237 6.75 -26.28 18.76
C GLU A 237 6.28 -27.48 17.93
N ILE A 238 7.19 -28.41 17.63
CA ILE A 238 6.94 -29.56 16.74
C ILE A 238 6.61 -30.78 17.60
N GLU A 239 5.41 -31.36 17.46
CA GLU A 239 4.96 -32.50 18.29
C GLU A 239 5.66 -33.83 17.95
N ASP A 240 5.81 -34.13 16.66
CA ASP A 240 6.26 -35.47 16.18
C ASP A 240 7.51 -35.38 15.28
N GLY A 241 8.51 -34.61 15.65
CA GLY A 241 9.62 -34.46 14.75
C GLY A 241 10.92 -33.93 15.38
N LEU A 242 12.02 -34.36 14.77
CA LEU A 242 13.30 -33.69 14.94
C LEU A 242 13.33 -32.48 14.00
N LEU A 243 13.95 -31.38 14.45
CA LEU A 243 14.39 -30.31 13.56
C LEU A 243 15.36 -30.91 12.53
N SER A 244 14.83 -31.44 11.43
CA SER A 244 15.67 -32.03 10.40
C SER A 244 16.42 -30.94 9.64
N SER A 245 17.65 -31.23 9.22
CA SER A 245 18.42 -30.32 8.36
C SER A 245 17.67 -29.99 7.05
N ASP A 246 16.85 -30.91 6.54
CA ASP A 246 16.04 -30.73 5.36
C ASP A 246 14.92 -29.71 5.58
N LEU A 247 14.28 -29.71 6.76
CA LEU A 247 13.28 -28.74 7.16
C LEU A 247 13.89 -27.34 7.23
N LEU A 248 15.00 -27.21 7.95
CA LEU A 248 15.71 -25.94 8.10
C LEU A 248 16.20 -25.39 6.75
N SER A 249 16.73 -26.26 5.89
CA SER A 249 17.21 -25.88 4.55
C SER A 249 16.09 -25.40 3.61
N SER A 250 14.84 -25.78 3.88
CA SER A 250 13.67 -25.36 3.10
C SER A 250 13.19 -23.96 3.44
N LEU A 251 13.66 -23.39 4.55
CA LEU A 251 13.24 -22.06 5.07
C LEU A 251 14.29 -20.99 4.76
N PRO A 252 13.87 -19.72 4.58
CA PRO A 252 14.79 -18.62 4.32
C PRO A 252 15.50 -18.19 5.60
N TYR A 253 16.72 -17.63 5.45
CA TYR A 253 17.47 -16.97 6.53
C TYR A 253 17.61 -17.83 7.79
N CYS A 254 17.82 -19.13 7.60
CA CYS A 254 17.95 -20.07 8.70
C CYS A 254 19.35 -19.97 9.33
N ASN A 255 19.37 -19.81 10.65
CA ASN A 255 20.59 -19.99 11.45
C ASN A 255 20.76 -21.47 11.76
N ASN A 256 21.94 -22.03 11.49
CA ASN A 256 22.23 -23.45 11.72
C ASN A 256 22.47 -23.78 13.20
N ASP A 257 22.67 -22.78 14.05
CA ASP A 257 22.87 -22.95 15.48
C ASP A 257 21.50 -23.08 16.16
N VAL A 258 21.31 -24.20 16.89
CA VAL A 258 20.13 -24.38 17.75
C VAL A 258 20.36 -23.59 19.04
N MET A 259 19.40 -22.73 19.40
CA MET A 259 19.47 -21.90 20.60
C MET A 259 18.42 -22.35 21.63
N ASP A 260 18.76 -22.22 22.91
CA ASP A 260 17.78 -22.38 23.98
C ASP A 260 16.84 -21.16 23.96
N LEU A 261 15.55 -21.40 23.93
CA LEU A 261 14.52 -20.36 23.92
C LEU A 261 13.61 -20.51 25.13
N VAL A 262 13.56 -19.47 25.95
CA VAL A 262 12.64 -19.41 27.09
C VAL A 262 11.32 -18.78 26.62
N LEU A 263 10.22 -19.49 26.85
CA LEU A 263 8.87 -18.98 26.66
C LEU A 263 8.29 -18.64 28.04
N ASP A 264 7.78 -17.42 28.20
CA ASP A 264 7.15 -16.97 29.43
C ASP A 264 5.76 -16.42 29.12
N GLU A 265 4.80 -16.67 29.99
CA GLU A 265 3.46 -16.11 29.85
C GLU A 265 3.48 -14.62 30.16
N VAL A 266 2.88 -13.87 29.27
CA VAL A 266 2.85 -12.42 29.38
C VAL A 266 1.99 -11.97 30.54
N GLY A 267 2.59 -11.16 31.42
CA GLY A 267 1.82 -10.15 32.13
C GLY A 267 1.20 -9.16 31.14
N ASP A 268 0.09 -8.59 31.52
CA ASP A 268 -0.77 -7.69 30.75
C ASP A 268 -0.09 -6.78 29.69
N ILE A 269 0.01 -7.22 28.42
CA ILE A 269 0.26 -6.32 27.29
C ILE A 269 -1.10 -5.79 26.81
N TYR A 270 -1.36 -4.53 27.04
CA TYR A 270 -2.65 -3.94 26.76
C TYR A 270 -2.67 -3.17 25.45
N SER A 271 -3.68 -3.48 24.68
CA SER A 271 -4.18 -2.59 23.64
C SER A 271 -5.34 -1.78 24.22
N ALA A 272 -5.17 -0.48 24.35
CA ALA A 272 -6.23 0.44 24.80
C ALA A 272 -7.39 0.56 23.78
N SER A 273 -7.25 -0.02 22.59
CA SER A 273 -8.23 0.06 21.51
C SER A 273 -8.16 -1.19 20.65
N GLU A 274 -9.31 -1.77 20.30
CA GLU A 274 -9.39 -2.85 19.30
C GLU A 274 -8.80 -2.44 17.93
N LEU A 275 -8.65 -1.14 17.68
CA LEU A 275 -8.18 -0.59 16.42
C LEU A 275 -6.68 -0.37 16.38
N VAL A 276 -6.07 -0.05 17.54
CA VAL A 276 -4.64 0.25 17.64
C VAL A 276 -4.07 -0.48 18.85
N PRO A 277 -3.31 -1.56 18.65
CA PRO A 277 -2.59 -2.20 19.74
C PRO A 277 -1.47 -1.26 20.19
N LEU A 278 -1.78 -0.41 21.14
CA LEU A 278 -0.84 0.43 21.85
C LEU A 278 -0.65 -0.15 23.24
N ALA A 279 0.59 -0.14 23.74
CA ALA A 279 0.83 -0.43 25.15
C ALA A 279 -0.06 0.50 26.00
N SER A 280 -0.83 -0.05 26.92
CA SER A 280 -1.58 0.77 27.86
C SER A 280 -0.61 1.26 28.94
N PHE A 281 -0.66 2.55 29.19
CA PHE A 281 0.11 3.18 30.23
C PHE A 281 -0.76 3.36 31.49
N PRO A 282 -0.19 3.35 32.68
CA PRO A 282 -0.89 3.77 33.87
C PRO A 282 -1.60 5.11 33.63
N SER A 283 -2.84 5.23 34.09
CA SER A 283 -3.73 6.37 33.78
C SER A 283 -3.19 7.74 34.32
N ASP A 284 -2.25 7.72 35.21
CA ASP A 284 -1.60 8.86 35.86
C ASP A 284 -0.37 9.36 35.08
N LEU A 285 0.23 8.55 34.18
CA LEU A 285 1.36 8.95 33.37
C LEU A 285 0.92 9.40 31.98
N LYS A 286 0.88 10.72 31.74
CA LYS A 286 0.54 11.32 30.46
C LYS A 286 1.80 11.66 29.68
N LEU A 287 1.96 11.06 28.50
CA LEU A 287 2.96 11.48 27.52
C LEU A 287 2.36 12.45 26.51
N PRO A 288 3.11 13.50 26.07
CA PRO A 288 2.77 14.27 24.91
C PRO A 288 2.51 13.39 23.71
N TYR A 289 1.52 13.76 22.88
CA TYR A 289 1.11 12.98 21.71
C TYR A 289 2.30 12.65 20.78
N GLU A 290 3.18 13.60 20.56
CA GLU A 290 4.35 13.48 19.68
C GLU A 290 5.31 12.38 20.18
N ILE A 291 5.57 12.33 21.48
CA ILE A 291 6.41 11.29 22.11
C ILE A 291 5.72 9.94 22.01
N LEU A 292 4.42 9.88 22.32
CA LEU A 292 3.64 8.64 22.25
C LEU A 292 3.61 8.09 20.81
N PHE A 293 3.38 8.97 19.82
CA PHE A 293 3.39 8.58 18.42
C PHE A 293 4.74 8.02 17.99
N GLN A 294 5.83 8.70 18.38
CA GLN A 294 7.20 8.28 18.06
C GLN A 294 7.58 6.95 18.74
N LEU A 295 7.16 6.76 20.00
CA LEU A 295 7.37 5.51 20.72
C LEU A 295 6.67 4.34 20.04
N ASN A 296 5.39 4.52 19.65
CA ASN A 296 4.66 3.53 18.86
C ASN A 296 5.32 3.25 17.52
N SER A 297 5.84 4.28 16.86
CA SER A 297 6.59 4.10 15.60
C SER A 297 7.82 3.21 15.79
N LEU A 298 8.55 3.38 16.89
CA LEU A 298 9.71 2.54 17.23
C LEU A 298 9.33 1.08 17.49
N VAL A 299 8.24 0.86 18.22
CA VAL A 299 7.70 -0.49 18.47
C VAL A 299 7.24 -1.14 17.16
N HIS A 300 6.47 -0.41 16.35
CA HIS A 300 5.91 -0.92 15.10
C HIS A 300 6.96 -1.19 14.02
N THR A 301 8.11 -0.54 14.08
CA THR A 301 9.26 -0.77 13.18
C THR A 301 10.32 -1.68 13.79
N HIS A 302 9.99 -2.38 14.87
CA HIS A 302 10.88 -3.32 15.58
C HIS A 302 12.20 -2.70 16.05
N LYS A 303 12.22 -1.39 16.35
CA LYS A 303 13.38 -0.71 16.95
C LYS A 303 13.41 -0.81 18.46
N ILE A 304 12.27 -0.97 19.09
CA ILE A 304 12.07 -1.29 20.50
C ILE A 304 11.13 -2.48 20.59
N SER A 305 11.39 -3.44 21.46
CA SER A 305 10.43 -4.49 21.77
C SER A 305 9.21 -3.91 22.49
N LEU A 306 8.01 -4.41 22.20
CA LEU A 306 6.80 -4.01 22.90
C LEU A 306 6.90 -4.29 24.41
N GLY A 307 7.48 -5.44 24.79
CA GLY A 307 7.71 -5.81 26.18
C GLY A 307 8.73 -4.93 26.93
N ALA A 308 9.56 -4.15 26.19
CA ALA A 308 10.47 -3.17 26.78
C ALA A 308 9.80 -1.82 27.08
N VAL A 309 8.53 -1.63 26.69
CA VAL A 309 7.75 -0.43 26.99
C VAL A 309 7.12 -0.58 28.37
N LYS A 310 7.91 -0.35 29.41
CA LYS A 310 7.53 -0.46 30.82
C LYS A 310 7.37 0.91 31.47
N THR A 311 6.85 0.93 32.69
CA THR A 311 6.59 2.16 33.47
C THR A 311 7.84 3.04 33.61
N ASP A 312 9.01 2.46 33.83
CA ASP A 312 10.28 3.18 33.98
C ASP A 312 10.68 3.97 32.71
N LEU A 313 10.42 3.40 31.51
CA LEU A 313 10.62 4.10 30.23
C LEU A 313 9.70 5.31 30.12
N ILE A 314 8.42 5.12 30.47
CA ILE A 314 7.41 6.20 30.40
C ILE A 314 7.75 7.32 31.37
N GLU A 315 8.14 6.97 32.61
CA GLU A 315 8.59 7.95 33.60
C GLU A 315 9.81 8.75 33.15
N VAL A 316 10.79 8.10 32.53
CA VAL A 316 11.96 8.78 31.99
C VAL A 316 11.56 9.73 30.88
N LEU A 317 10.72 9.29 29.94
CA LEU A 317 10.26 10.13 28.82
C LEU A 317 9.39 11.28 29.27
N SER A 318 8.54 11.10 30.28
CA SER A 318 7.65 12.14 30.80
C SER A 318 8.39 13.30 31.49
N LYS A 319 9.61 13.06 31.98
CA LYS A 319 10.47 14.04 32.64
C LYS A 319 11.34 14.84 31.66
N LEU A 320 11.37 14.46 30.38
CA LEU A 320 12.19 15.13 29.35
C LEU A 320 11.42 16.25 28.66
N GLU A 321 12.15 17.29 28.26
CA GLU A 321 11.62 18.26 27.32
C GLU A 321 11.33 17.60 25.96
N LEU A 322 10.25 18.03 25.30
CA LEU A 322 9.74 17.44 24.06
C LEU A 322 10.84 17.30 23.01
N ASP A 323 11.59 18.37 22.73
CA ASP A 323 12.64 18.37 21.70
C ASP A 323 13.77 17.38 22.03
N THR A 324 14.14 17.29 23.30
CA THR A 324 15.16 16.35 23.76
C THR A 324 14.69 14.91 23.61
N ALA A 325 13.46 14.62 24.04
CA ALA A 325 12.87 13.29 23.91
C ALA A 325 12.78 12.87 22.43
N MET A 326 12.26 13.75 21.57
CA MET A 326 12.12 13.51 20.13
C MET A 326 13.48 13.25 19.46
N MET A 327 14.49 14.03 19.80
CA MET A 327 15.85 13.83 19.27
C MET A 327 16.43 12.47 19.67
N ILE A 328 16.22 12.02 20.88
CA ILE A 328 16.72 10.71 21.35
C ILE A 328 15.95 9.57 20.66
N LEU A 329 14.62 9.65 20.59
CA LEU A 329 13.80 8.65 19.93
C LEU A 329 14.11 8.54 18.42
N GLN A 330 14.38 9.67 17.75
CA GLN A 330 14.86 9.66 16.35
C GLN A 330 16.23 8.97 16.17
N LYS A 331 17.13 9.06 17.18
CA LYS A 331 18.38 8.30 17.14
C LYS A 331 18.15 6.80 17.29
N MET A 332 17.13 6.37 18.06
CA MET A 332 16.74 4.97 18.18
C MET A 332 16.24 4.40 16.83
N HIS A 333 15.54 5.19 16.03
CA HIS A 333 15.12 4.76 14.68
C HIS A 333 16.29 4.38 13.76
N LYS A 334 17.47 4.94 14.00
CA LYS A 334 18.67 4.68 13.20
C LYS A 334 19.45 3.44 13.63
N LEU A 335 19.01 2.75 14.70
CA LEU A 335 19.63 1.51 15.14
C LEU A 335 19.43 0.41 14.10
N GLN A 336 20.47 -0.40 13.90
CA GLN A 336 20.43 -1.55 12.98
C GLN A 336 19.64 -2.72 13.58
N SER A 337 19.75 -2.92 14.89
CA SER A 337 19.08 -3.97 15.67
C SER A 337 18.05 -3.39 16.63
N SER A 338 17.15 -4.24 17.12
CA SER A 338 16.17 -3.88 18.15
C SER A 338 16.88 -3.53 19.48
N CYS A 339 16.37 -2.48 20.13
CA CYS A 339 16.83 -2.08 21.45
C CYS A 339 15.92 -2.73 22.51
N PHE A 340 16.45 -3.68 23.26
CA PHE A 340 15.71 -4.35 24.33
C PHE A 340 15.76 -3.57 25.65
N GLU A 341 16.75 -2.69 25.83
CA GLU A 341 16.95 -1.88 27.02
C GLU A 341 16.93 -0.37 26.68
N PRO A 342 15.74 0.22 26.45
CA PRO A 342 15.63 1.62 26.00
C PRO A 342 16.06 2.62 27.08
N VAL A 343 15.82 2.35 28.37
CA VAL A 343 16.16 3.29 29.46
C VAL A 343 17.66 3.52 29.59
N PRO A 344 18.53 2.49 29.63
CA PRO A 344 19.99 2.66 29.59
C PRO A 344 20.44 3.45 28.34
N PHE A 345 19.87 3.17 27.19
CA PHE A 345 20.17 3.92 25.97
C PHE A 345 19.87 5.40 26.12
N ILE A 346 18.66 5.77 26.63
CA ILE A 346 18.25 7.16 26.84
C ILE A 346 19.22 7.84 27.82
N LYS A 347 19.49 7.23 28.95
CA LYS A 347 20.42 7.78 29.97
C LYS A 347 21.83 8.04 29.41
N THR A 348 22.37 7.11 28.63
CA THR A 348 23.65 7.28 27.94
C THR A 348 23.65 8.47 26.99
N ARG A 349 22.56 8.63 26.19
CA ARG A 349 22.43 9.75 25.26
C ARG A 349 22.25 11.10 25.96
N LEU A 350 21.53 11.15 27.06
CA LEU A 350 21.40 12.36 27.89
C LEU A 350 22.78 12.79 28.45
N HIS A 351 23.57 11.85 28.92
CA HIS A 351 24.93 12.16 29.42
C HIS A 351 25.82 12.74 28.29
N VAL A 352 25.74 12.19 27.07
CA VAL A 352 26.49 12.73 25.92
C VAL A 352 26.00 14.13 25.53
N LEU A 353 24.70 14.37 25.58
CA LEU A 353 24.12 15.70 25.29
C LEU A 353 24.55 16.72 26.35
N GLY A 354 24.52 16.35 27.64
CA GLY A 354 24.97 17.23 28.73
C GLY A 354 26.47 17.63 28.65
N LYS A 355 27.30 16.75 28.10
CA LYS A 355 28.72 17.06 27.86
C LYS A 355 28.94 18.00 26.67
N ASN A 356 28.08 17.92 25.64
CA ASN A 356 28.22 18.71 24.41
C ASN A 356 27.47 20.05 24.44
N SER A 357 26.70 20.34 25.48
CA SER A 357 25.86 21.55 25.58
C SER A 357 26.63 22.86 25.66
N LYS A 358 27.96 22.85 25.75
CA LYS A 358 28.81 24.04 25.75
C LYS A 358 29.13 24.61 24.35
N ASN A 359 28.83 23.88 23.25
CA ASN A 359 29.32 24.24 21.91
C ASN A 359 28.35 24.02 20.73
N GLN A 360 27.04 23.92 20.94
CA GLN A 360 26.14 23.85 19.78
C GLN A 360 25.10 24.96 19.78
N PRO A 361 24.99 25.70 18.65
CA PRO A 361 23.89 26.64 18.48
C PRO A 361 22.57 25.83 18.35
N SER A 362 21.57 26.34 19.06
CA SER A 362 20.19 25.85 19.06
C SER A 362 19.68 25.54 17.65
N SER A 363 19.09 24.34 17.51
CA SER A 363 18.18 23.90 16.44
C SER A 363 18.62 24.12 14.98
N SER A 364 19.50 23.25 14.49
CA SER A 364 19.73 23.17 13.03
C SER A 364 18.61 22.47 12.25
N TYR A 365 17.61 21.90 12.90
CA TYR A 365 16.48 21.21 12.25
C TYR A 365 15.48 22.16 11.61
N SER A 366 15.33 23.39 12.11
CA SER A 366 14.39 24.38 11.54
C SER A 366 14.92 25.13 10.31
N ARG A 367 16.22 25.05 10.01
CA ARG A 367 16.84 25.88 8.93
C ARG A 367 16.87 25.22 7.55
N LEU A 368 16.56 23.94 7.41
CA LEU A 368 16.60 23.23 6.12
C LEU A 368 15.23 22.77 5.60
N VAL A 369 14.16 23.05 6.33
CA VAL A 369 12.82 22.81 5.80
C VAL A 369 12.53 23.89 4.77
N ASN A 370 12.67 23.52 3.50
CA ASN A 370 12.24 24.33 2.37
C ASN A 370 10.81 24.81 2.68
N GLN A 371 10.48 26.10 2.46
CA GLN A 371 9.16 26.71 2.81
C GLN A 371 7.95 25.92 2.25
N ASN A 372 8.19 24.96 1.39
CA ASN A 372 7.19 24.10 0.75
C ASN A 372 7.13 22.66 1.30
N MET A 373 7.92 22.35 2.33
CA MET A 373 7.88 21.04 3.00
C MET A 373 7.17 21.17 4.36
N MET A 374 6.54 20.09 4.78
CA MET A 374 5.88 19.98 6.07
C MET A 374 6.08 18.59 6.66
N SER A 375 6.12 18.53 7.98
CA SER A 375 6.19 17.26 8.71
C SER A 375 4.77 16.73 8.93
N VAL A 376 4.51 15.51 8.54
CA VAL A 376 3.20 14.86 8.63
C VAL A 376 3.30 13.52 9.34
N HIS A 377 2.44 13.31 10.33
CA HIS A 377 2.24 12.00 10.90
C HIS A 377 1.49 11.09 9.92
N ARG A 378 1.99 9.88 9.76
CA ARG A 378 1.43 8.89 8.86
C ARG A 378 1.08 7.61 9.59
N VAL A 379 -0.04 7.01 9.21
CA VAL A 379 -0.50 5.73 9.75
C VAL A 379 -0.80 4.79 8.59
N LEU A 380 -0.29 3.56 8.67
CA LEU A 380 -0.70 2.47 7.82
C LEU A 380 -1.65 1.57 8.60
N VAL A 381 -2.80 1.28 8.01
CA VAL A 381 -3.80 0.37 8.57
C VAL A 381 -3.78 -0.90 7.75
N THR A 382 -3.34 -1.99 8.36
CA THR A 382 -3.39 -3.34 7.79
C THR A 382 -4.61 -4.10 8.31
N PRO A 383 -4.94 -5.27 7.76
CA PRO A 383 -5.99 -6.12 8.30
C PRO A 383 -5.83 -6.48 9.78
N SER A 384 -4.62 -6.64 10.29
CA SER A 384 -4.36 -7.06 11.67
C SER A 384 -3.85 -5.95 12.58
N LYS A 385 -3.23 -4.89 12.05
CA LYS A 385 -2.46 -3.91 12.84
C LYS A 385 -2.63 -2.48 12.34
N VAL A 386 -2.19 -1.53 13.15
CA VAL A 386 -2.02 -0.12 12.79
C VAL A 386 -0.58 0.26 13.05
N TYR A 387 0.11 0.78 12.04
CA TYR A 387 1.49 1.21 12.14
C TYR A 387 1.56 2.74 12.19
N CYS A 388 2.19 3.29 13.23
CA CYS A 388 2.57 4.70 13.29
C CYS A 388 3.90 4.88 12.56
N LEU A 389 3.97 5.77 11.58
CA LEU A 389 5.16 6.06 10.79
C LEU A 389 5.46 7.54 10.74
N GLY A 390 6.72 7.88 10.67
CA GLY A 390 7.15 9.27 10.58
C GLY A 390 7.40 9.92 11.95
N PRO A 391 7.36 11.25 12.01
CA PRO A 391 6.86 12.17 10.99
C PRO A 391 7.69 12.18 9.70
N GLU A 392 7.00 12.17 8.55
CA GLU A 392 7.61 12.24 7.22
C GLU A 392 7.57 13.66 6.66
N LEU A 393 8.63 14.06 5.94
CA LEU A 393 8.63 15.32 5.22
C LEU A 393 7.90 15.14 3.88
N GLU A 394 6.77 15.79 3.75
CA GLU A 394 5.99 15.83 2.50
C GLU A 394 5.94 17.24 1.92
N THR A 395 5.74 17.34 0.60
CA THR A 395 5.41 18.63 -0.01
C THR A 395 4.08 19.14 0.50
N SER A 396 4.10 20.35 0.99
CA SER A 396 2.96 20.97 1.66
C SER A 396 1.77 21.14 0.70
N ASN A 397 0.58 20.97 1.21
CA ASN A 397 -0.67 21.33 0.56
C ASN A 397 -1.29 22.59 1.20
N TYR A 398 -2.23 23.16 0.47
CA TYR A 398 -2.86 24.42 0.85
C TYR A 398 -3.59 24.37 2.20
N ILE A 399 -4.26 23.25 2.52
CA ILE A 399 -5.04 23.08 3.75
C ILE A 399 -4.11 23.10 4.96
N VAL A 400 -3.12 22.19 4.97
CA VAL A 400 -2.24 22.06 6.14
C VAL A 400 -1.37 23.30 6.34
N LYS A 401 -1.00 24.01 5.26
CA LYS A 401 -0.33 25.31 5.38
C LYS A 401 -1.18 26.35 6.11
N ASN A 402 -2.47 26.41 5.78
CA ASN A 402 -3.37 27.39 6.42
C ASN A 402 -3.61 27.07 7.89
N PHE A 403 -3.57 25.80 8.26
CA PHE A 403 -3.73 25.31 9.62
C PHE A 403 -2.40 24.82 10.23
N ALA A 404 -1.28 25.46 9.90
CA ALA A 404 0.06 25.02 10.31
C ALA A 404 0.25 24.93 11.84
N SER A 405 -0.44 25.79 12.63
CA SER A 405 -0.46 25.70 14.09
C SER A 405 -1.08 24.41 14.62
N HIS A 406 -1.84 23.70 13.80
CA HIS A 406 -2.50 22.43 14.09
C HIS A 406 -1.91 21.26 13.29
N ALA A 407 -0.66 21.37 12.84
CA ALA A 407 -0.03 20.35 11.99
C ALA A 407 -0.03 18.95 12.64
N SER A 408 0.16 18.86 13.96
CA SER A 408 0.11 17.60 14.72
C SER A 408 -1.30 17.01 14.87
N ASP A 409 -2.34 17.77 14.51
CA ASP A 409 -3.73 17.30 14.50
C ASP A 409 -4.15 16.73 13.14
N PHE A 410 -3.31 16.86 12.11
CA PHE A 410 -3.50 16.17 10.83
C PHE A 410 -2.82 14.80 10.84
N LEU A 411 -3.53 13.82 10.29
CA LEU A 411 -3.02 12.46 10.15
C LEU A 411 -3.28 11.95 8.73
N ARG A 412 -2.25 11.42 8.09
CA ARG A 412 -2.39 10.71 6.83
C ARG A 412 -2.55 9.23 7.08
N VAL A 413 -3.69 8.68 6.73
CA VAL A 413 -4.02 7.25 6.91
C VAL A 413 -4.05 6.56 5.57
N THR A 414 -3.37 5.42 5.46
CA THR A 414 -3.34 4.59 4.25
C THR A 414 -3.72 3.17 4.61
N PHE A 415 -4.67 2.58 3.86
CA PHE A 415 -5.10 1.19 4.04
C PHE A 415 -4.29 0.30 3.10
N VAL A 416 -3.58 -0.67 3.68
CA VAL A 416 -2.60 -1.51 2.98
C VAL A 416 -2.73 -2.98 3.38
N GLU A 417 -2.08 -3.88 2.63
CA GLU A 417 -1.86 -5.26 3.04
C GLU A 417 -0.85 -5.36 4.20
N GLU A 418 -0.68 -6.56 4.77
CA GLU A 418 0.26 -6.77 5.88
C GLU A 418 1.70 -6.42 5.49
N ASP A 419 2.11 -6.69 4.26
CA ASP A 419 3.42 -6.36 3.68
C ASP A 419 3.54 -4.91 3.16
N TRP A 420 2.59 -4.05 3.54
CA TRP A 420 2.47 -2.65 3.11
C TRP A 420 2.21 -2.45 1.61
N SER A 421 2.00 -3.51 0.86
CA SER A 421 1.58 -3.43 -0.53
C SER A 421 0.14 -2.91 -0.64
N LYS A 422 -0.28 -2.60 -1.87
CA LYS A 422 -1.63 -2.13 -2.11
C LYS A 422 -2.66 -3.23 -1.82
N LEU A 423 -3.64 -2.91 -0.99
CA LEU A 423 -4.72 -3.82 -0.63
C LEU A 423 -5.50 -4.28 -1.87
N SER A 424 -5.63 -5.60 -2.04
CA SER A 424 -6.39 -6.18 -3.14
C SER A 424 -7.88 -5.90 -3.00
N PRO A 425 -8.60 -5.60 -4.10
CA PRO A 425 -10.07 -5.49 -4.06
C PRO A 425 -10.76 -6.73 -3.49
N ASN A 426 -10.23 -7.94 -3.76
CA ASN A 426 -10.78 -9.20 -3.27
C ASN A 426 -10.60 -9.38 -1.75
N ALA A 427 -9.61 -8.72 -1.15
CA ALA A 427 -9.45 -8.69 0.30
C ALA A 427 -10.59 -7.91 1.00
N ILE A 428 -11.22 -6.96 0.29
CA ILE A 428 -12.29 -6.10 0.83
C ILE A 428 -13.67 -6.67 0.50
N SER A 429 -13.85 -7.13 -0.74
CA SER A 429 -15.16 -7.49 -1.28
C SER A 429 -15.05 -8.56 -2.34
N ILE A 430 -15.79 -9.62 -2.17
CA ILE A 430 -15.87 -10.73 -3.11
C ILE A 430 -17.18 -10.60 -3.89
N SER A 431 -17.08 -10.59 -5.24
CA SER A 431 -18.25 -10.56 -6.10
C SER A 431 -18.93 -11.94 -6.08
N VAL A 432 -20.24 -11.98 -5.89
CA VAL A 432 -21.03 -13.21 -5.94
C VAL A 432 -21.68 -13.30 -7.32
N GLU A 433 -21.42 -14.37 -8.03
CA GLU A 433 -21.99 -14.60 -9.37
C GLU A 433 -23.45 -15.02 -9.31
N GLN A 434 -24.36 -14.14 -9.01
CA GLN A 434 -25.77 -14.38 -9.35
C GLN A 434 -26.52 -13.06 -9.54
N GLY A 435 -26.72 -12.70 -10.80
CA GLY A 435 -27.61 -11.62 -11.22
C GLY A 435 -27.04 -10.20 -11.04
N ILE A 436 -27.56 -9.28 -11.85
CA ILE A 436 -27.21 -7.85 -11.87
C ILE A 436 -27.42 -7.14 -10.50
N PHE A 437 -28.12 -7.79 -9.57
CA PHE A 437 -28.50 -7.26 -8.25
C PHE A 437 -27.88 -8.00 -7.06
N ALA A 438 -26.97 -8.96 -7.28
CA ALA A 438 -26.33 -9.67 -6.18
C ALA A 438 -25.42 -8.72 -5.42
N LYS A 439 -25.65 -8.58 -4.10
CA LYS A 439 -24.79 -7.80 -3.22
C LYS A 439 -23.47 -8.53 -3.03
N PRO A 440 -22.31 -7.86 -3.24
CA PRO A 440 -21.02 -8.47 -3.01
C PRO A 440 -20.87 -8.86 -1.51
N TYR A 441 -20.17 -9.97 -1.25
CA TYR A 441 -19.78 -10.33 0.11
C TYR A 441 -18.74 -9.35 0.64
N ARG A 442 -19.02 -8.73 1.78
CA ARG A 442 -18.12 -7.82 2.46
C ARG A 442 -17.32 -8.57 3.52
N THR A 443 -15.99 -8.52 3.42
CA THR A 443 -15.09 -9.19 4.37
C THR A 443 -15.01 -8.46 5.70
N LYS A 444 -14.41 -9.08 6.73
CA LYS A 444 -14.13 -8.40 8.00
C LYS A 444 -13.18 -7.18 7.78
N ILE A 445 -12.28 -7.24 6.78
CA ILE A 445 -11.41 -6.12 6.42
C ILE A 445 -12.23 -4.92 5.93
N TYR A 446 -13.27 -5.14 5.10
CA TYR A 446 -14.19 -4.08 4.71
C TYR A 446 -14.82 -3.38 5.91
N HIS A 447 -15.32 -4.16 6.86
CA HIS A 447 -15.97 -3.61 8.06
C HIS A 447 -14.99 -2.86 8.95
N ARG A 448 -13.74 -3.33 9.09
CA ARG A 448 -12.67 -2.63 9.79
C ARG A 448 -12.38 -1.26 9.14
N ILE A 449 -12.19 -1.22 7.83
CA ILE A 449 -11.95 0.03 7.09
C ILE A 449 -13.15 0.98 7.25
N LEU A 450 -14.37 0.48 7.09
CA LEU A 450 -15.59 1.28 7.24
C LEU A 450 -15.73 1.86 8.65
N SER A 451 -15.44 1.08 9.68
CA SER A 451 -15.44 1.52 11.07
C SER A 451 -14.44 2.66 11.29
N ILE A 452 -13.20 2.50 10.83
CA ILE A 452 -12.16 3.55 10.96
C ILE A 452 -12.58 4.83 10.21
N LEU A 453 -13.14 4.72 9.02
CA LEU A 453 -13.58 5.89 8.25
C LEU A 453 -14.78 6.60 8.90
N ARG A 454 -15.69 5.86 9.55
CA ARG A 454 -16.89 6.38 10.20
C ARG A 454 -16.61 6.89 11.61
N ASP A 455 -15.92 6.09 12.41
CA ASP A 455 -15.80 6.28 13.85
C ASP A 455 -14.45 6.94 14.23
N GLY A 456 -13.52 6.96 13.29
CA GLY A 456 -12.19 7.54 13.47
C GLY A 456 -11.16 6.56 14.01
N LEU A 457 -9.98 7.09 14.27
CA LEU A 457 -8.82 6.41 14.83
C LEU A 457 -8.35 7.13 16.08
N VAL A 458 -8.17 6.41 17.19
CA VAL A 458 -7.69 6.98 18.45
C VAL A 458 -6.22 6.65 18.63
N ILE A 459 -5.39 7.67 18.86
CA ILE A 459 -3.97 7.52 19.20
C ILE A 459 -3.70 8.41 20.42
N GLY A 460 -3.45 7.78 21.56
CA GLY A 460 -3.36 8.48 22.83
C GLY A 460 -4.66 9.20 23.16
N THR A 461 -4.59 10.50 23.41
CA THR A 461 -5.75 11.36 23.72
C THR A 461 -6.42 11.94 22.48
N LYS A 462 -5.84 11.78 21.28
CA LYS A 462 -6.36 12.36 20.04
C LYS A 462 -7.23 11.37 19.28
N ARG A 463 -8.44 11.81 18.92
CA ARG A 463 -9.35 11.08 18.04
C ARG A 463 -9.36 11.73 16.66
N PHE A 464 -8.82 11.03 15.67
CA PHE A 464 -8.73 11.48 14.29
C PHE A 464 -9.97 11.04 13.51
N LEU A 465 -10.76 12.00 13.05
CA LEU A 465 -11.94 11.76 12.22
C LEU A 465 -11.61 12.00 10.74
N PHE A 466 -12.33 11.30 9.86
CA PHE A 466 -12.20 11.50 8.42
C PHE A 466 -12.37 12.97 8.03
N LEU A 467 -11.44 13.51 7.26
CA LEU A 467 -11.48 14.87 6.76
C LEU A 467 -11.79 14.92 5.25
N ALA A 468 -10.89 14.40 4.43
CA ALA A 468 -11.03 14.34 2.98
C ALA A 468 -9.93 13.47 2.33
N PHE A 469 -10.00 13.31 0.99
CA PHE A 469 -8.93 12.70 0.19
C PHE A 469 -8.82 13.40 -1.17
N SER A 470 -7.63 13.39 -1.78
CA SER A 470 -7.45 13.75 -3.18
C SER A 470 -7.69 12.54 -4.10
N ALA A 471 -7.87 12.78 -5.41
CA ALA A 471 -8.04 11.70 -6.38
C ALA A 471 -6.82 10.76 -6.46
N SER A 472 -5.60 11.28 -6.26
CA SER A 472 -4.38 10.46 -6.18
C SER A 472 -4.34 9.64 -4.91
N GLN A 473 -4.73 10.22 -3.78
CA GLN A 473 -4.80 9.53 -2.48
C GLN A 473 -5.83 8.41 -2.52
N LEU A 474 -6.99 8.61 -3.13
CA LEU A 474 -7.98 7.55 -3.30
C LEU A 474 -7.40 6.34 -4.07
N ARG A 475 -6.61 6.61 -5.12
CA ARG A 475 -5.94 5.53 -5.87
C ARG A 475 -4.90 4.76 -5.06
N SER A 476 -4.30 5.39 -4.05
CA SER A 476 -3.37 4.77 -3.11
C SER A 476 -4.01 4.33 -1.79
N ASN A 477 -5.35 4.24 -1.73
CA ASN A 477 -6.13 3.89 -0.55
C ASN A 477 -5.82 4.78 0.67
N SER A 478 -5.54 6.06 0.46
CA SER A 478 -5.11 7.00 1.48
C SER A 478 -6.14 8.12 1.70
N VAL A 479 -6.23 8.59 2.92
CA VAL A 479 -7.12 9.69 3.34
C VAL A 479 -6.42 10.62 4.30
N TRP A 480 -6.93 11.84 4.40
CA TRP A 480 -6.61 12.75 5.49
C TRP A 480 -7.65 12.62 6.61
N MET A 481 -7.15 12.55 7.83
CA MET A 481 -7.95 12.64 9.06
C MET A 481 -7.49 13.82 9.88
N PHE A 482 -8.36 14.31 10.76
CA PHE A 482 -8.09 15.45 11.64
C PHE A 482 -8.61 15.18 13.04
N ALA A 483 -7.80 15.49 14.06
CA ALA A 483 -8.20 15.46 15.46
C ALA A 483 -8.79 16.83 15.84
N SER A 484 -10.11 16.91 15.90
CA SER A 484 -10.81 18.12 16.34
C SER A 484 -10.46 18.45 17.79
N ASN A 485 -10.23 19.74 18.06
CA ASN A 485 -9.93 20.27 19.37
C ASN A 485 -10.86 21.45 19.72
N GLU A 486 -10.60 22.16 20.81
CA GLU A 486 -11.42 23.31 21.26
C GLU A 486 -11.39 24.48 20.28
N TYR A 487 -10.33 24.62 19.49
CA TYR A 487 -10.10 25.75 18.60
C TYR A 487 -10.53 25.50 17.17
N VAL A 488 -10.32 24.27 16.67
CA VAL A 488 -10.59 23.89 15.27
C VAL A 488 -11.23 22.51 15.20
N LYS A 489 -12.35 22.41 14.50
CA LYS A 489 -13.03 21.15 14.20
C LYS A 489 -12.82 20.76 12.73
N ALA A 490 -12.98 19.48 12.41
CA ALA A 490 -12.91 18.99 11.03
C ALA A 490 -13.97 19.67 10.13
N GLU A 491 -15.12 20.01 10.70
CA GLU A 491 -16.21 20.76 10.05
C GLU A 491 -15.76 22.17 9.66
N ASP A 492 -15.09 22.88 10.55
CA ASP A 492 -14.60 24.25 10.31
C ASP A 492 -13.61 24.27 9.14
N ILE A 493 -12.74 23.25 9.06
CA ILE A 493 -11.82 23.08 7.94
C ILE A 493 -12.60 22.86 6.64
N ARG A 494 -13.62 21.99 6.64
CA ARG A 494 -14.44 21.71 5.45
C ARG A 494 -15.23 22.94 5.01
N GLU A 495 -15.77 23.73 5.94
CA GLU A 495 -16.45 25.00 5.63
C GLU A 495 -15.49 26.05 5.07
N TRP A 496 -14.28 26.14 5.63
CA TRP A 496 -13.23 27.02 5.11
C TRP A 496 -12.79 26.63 3.70
N MET A 497 -12.76 25.32 3.38
CA MET A 497 -12.42 24.82 2.03
C MET A 497 -13.37 25.35 0.97
N GLY A 498 -14.67 25.45 1.26
CA GLY A 498 -15.67 25.93 0.33
C GLY A 498 -17.06 25.35 0.53
N TYR A 499 -17.99 25.77 -0.35
CA TYR A 499 -19.38 25.37 -0.30
C TYR A 499 -19.67 24.21 -1.26
N PHE A 500 -19.88 23.02 -0.68
CA PHE A 500 -20.05 21.77 -1.44
C PHE A 500 -21.50 21.25 -1.47
N ASN A 501 -22.45 21.88 -0.74
CA ASN A 501 -23.81 21.38 -0.54
C ASN A 501 -24.62 21.27 -1.84
N LYS A 502 -24.25 22.01 -2.89
CA LYS A 502 -24.89 21.91 -4.24
C LYS A 502 -24.46 20.67 -5.00
N ILE A 503 -23.40 19.95 -4.56
CA ILE A 503 -22.84 18.79 -5.24
C ILE A 503 -23.44 17.51 -4.67
N ARG A 504 -24.50 16.99 -5.28
CA ARG A 504 -25.23 15.81 -4.79
C ARG A 504 -24.52 14.48 -5.01
N SER A 505 -23.67 14.38 -6.02
CA SER A 505 -22.87 13.16 -6.26
C SER A 505 -21.75 13.07 -5.21
N VAL A 506 -21.78 12.05 -4.36
CA VAL A 506 -20.81 11.83 -3.29
C VAL A 506 -19.37 11.76 -3.83
N SER A 507 -19.14 10.99 -4.89
CA SER A 507 -17.82 10.87 -5.53
C SER A 507 -17.33 12.20 -6.10
N LYS A 508 -18.24 12.98 -6.71
CA LYS A 508 -17.89 14.30 -7.25
C LYS A 508 -17.61 15.30 -6.13
N CYS A 509 -18.38 15.28 -5.03
CA CYS A 509 -18.15 16.11 -3.86
C CYS A 509 -16.77 15.82 -3.27
N ALA A 510 -16.47 14.57 -2.96
CA ALA A 510 -15.17 14.15 -2.44
C ALA A 510 -14.01 14.54 -3.36
N ALA A 511 -14.15 14.35 -4.68
CA ALA A 511 -13.14 14.76 -5.66
C ALA A 511 -12.92 16.29 -5.69
N ARG A 512 -13.96 17.10 -5.45
CA ARG A 512 -13.83 18.57 -5.38
C ARG A 512 -13.14 19.02 -4.09
N MET A 513 -13.54 18.48 -2.94
CA MET A 513 -12.86 18.73 -1.67
C MET A 513 -11.38 18.35 -1.74
N GLY A 514 -11.08 17.18 -2.29
CA GLY A 514 -9.73 16.66 -2.40
C GLY A 514 -8.77 17.48 -3.29
N GLN A 515 -9.30 18.35 -4.16
CA GLN A 515 -8.46 19.23 -5.00
C GLN A 515 -7.56 20.16 -4.18
N LEU A 516 -7.99 20.54 -2.97
CA LEU A 516 -7.27 21.45 -2.08
C LEU A 516 -6.11 20.75 -1.36
N PHE A 517 -6.11 19.43 -1.30
CA PHE A 517 -5.01 18.63 -0.77
C PHE A 517 -3.93 18.28 -1.82
N SER A 518 -4.05 18.83 -3.04
CA SER A 518 -2.98 18.74 -4.04
C SER A 518 -1.79 19.59 -3.61
N THR A 519 -0.57 19.10 -3.87
CA THR A 519 0.66 19.88 -3.72
C THR A 519 0.52 21.21 -4.46
N SER A 520 0.81 22.32 -3.79
CA SER A 520 0.69 23.66 -4.39
C SER A 520 1.62 24.67 -3.72
N PHE A 521 2.02 25.65 -4.52
CA PHE A 521 2.74 26.84 -4.07
C PHE A 521 1.74 27.95 -3.78
N GLN A 522 1.66 28.39 -2.54
CA GLN A 522 0.86 29.52 -2.16
C GLN A 522 1.56 30.81 -2.62
N THR A 523 0.86 31.67 -3.35
CA THR A 523 1.45 32.86 -3.92
C THR A 523 0.92 34.14 -3.28
N MET A 524 -0.14 34.71 -3.84
CA MET A 524 -0.69 35.99 -3.38
C MET A 524 -2.21 35.95 -3.34
N GLU A 525 -2.77 36.76 -2.48
CA GLU A 525 -4.21 37.01 -2.44
C GLU A 525 -4.64 37.91 -3.62
N VAL A 526 -5.70 37.50 -4.32
CA VAL A 526 -6.27 38.26 -5.44
C VAL A 526 -7.70 38.65 -5.08
N GLN A 527 -7.96 39.92 -4.84
CA GLN A 527 -9.28 40.43 -4.53
C GLN A 527 -10.20 40.45 -5.77
N SER A 528 -11.51 40.32 -5.53
CA SER A 528 -12.53 40.23 -6.59
C SER A 528 -12.46 41.34 -7.65
N PRO A 529 -12.17 42.62 -7.33
CA PRO A 529 -12.05 43.68 -8.34
C PRO A 529 -10.94 43.45 -9.38
N HIS A 530 -9.95 42.59 -9.08
CA HIS A 530 -8.85 42.25 -9.97
C HIS A 530 -9.10 40.99 -10.77
N VAL A 531 -10.28 40.38 -10.63
CA VAL A 531 -10.69 39.15 -11.33
C VAL A 531 -11.83 39.48 -12.28
N GLU A 532 -11.70 39.03 -13.52
CA GLU A 532 -12.73 39.14 -14.55
C GLU A 532 -13.30 37.74 -14.83
N ILE A 533 -14.59 37.64 -15.11
CA ILE A 533 -15.22 36.41 -15.56
C ILE A 533 -15.56 36.54 -17.03
N LEU A 534 -14.91 35.69 -17.84
CA LEU A 534 -15.10 35.61 -19.28
C LEU A 534 -16.10 34.51 -19.62
N PRO A 535 -16.89 34.66 -20.73
CA PRO A 535 -17.69 33.58 -21.26
C PRO A 535 -16.80 32.47 -21.81
N ASP A 536 -17.30 31.24 -21.75
CA ASP A 536 -16.62 30.10 -22.42
C ASP A 536 -16.80 30.23 -23.95
N ILE A 537 -15.85 29.71 -24.71
CA ILE A 537 -15.88 29.67 -26.16
C ILE A 537 -16.54 28.37 -26.59
N GLU A 538 -17.78 28.46 -26.98
CA GLU A 538 -18.61 27.33 -27.37
C GLU A 538 -18.98 27.39 -28.86
N VAL A 539 -18.89 26.25 -29.54
CA VAL A 539 -19.28 26.09 -30.92
C VAL A 539 -20.19 24.87 -31.03
N THR A 540 -21.32 25.03 -31.67
CA THR A 540 -22.24 23.91 -31.94
C THR A 540 -22.08 23.46 -33.38
N SER A 541 -21.79 22.17 -33.60
CA SER A 541 -21.73 21.53 -34.90
C SER A 541 -22.52 20.22 -34.84
N ASP A 542 -23.37 19.96 -35.80
CA ASP A 542 -24.19 18.75 -35.93
C ASP A 542 -25.01 18.40 -34.67
N GLY A 543 -25.50 19.44 -33.98
CA GLY A 543 -26.28 19.27 -32.74
C GLY A 543 -25.44 18.96 -31.49
N VAL A 544 -24.13 18.93 -31.60
CA VAL A 544 -23.18 18.73 -30.49
C VAL A 544 -22.49 20.05 -30.13
N SER A 545 -22.55 20.46 -28.87
CA SER A 545 -21.84 21.65 -28.38
C SER A 545 -20.42 21.27 -27.90
N TYR A 546 -19.43 21.99 -28.39
CA TYR A 546 -18.02 21.86 -28.07
C TYR A 546 -17.53 23.09 -27.31
N CYS A 547 -17.01 22.93 -26.13
CA CYS A 547 -16.39 24.01 -25.35
C CYS A 547 -14.87 23.99 -25.56
N PHE A 548 -14.32 24.89 -26.36
CA PHE A 548 -12.90 24.97 -26.67
C PHE A 548 -12.05 25.60 -25.55
N SER A 549 -12.69 26.31 -24.63
CA SER A 549 -12.02 26.99 -23.52
C SER A 549 -12.20 26.30 -22.17
N ASP A 550 -12.69 25.03 -22.14
CA ASP A 550 -12.95 24.31 -20.90
C ASP A 550 -11.70 24.26 -19.99
N GLY A 551 -11.84 24.89 -18.82
CA GLY A 551 -10.76 24.93 -17.84
C GLY A 551 -9.61 25.90 -18.15
N ILE A 552 -9.74 26.79 -19.15
CA ILE A 552 -8.71 27.73 -19.59
C ILE A 552 -9.11 29.16 -19.24
N GLY A 553 -8.19 29.88 -18.57
CA GLY A 553 -8.31 31.31 -18.26
C GLY A 553 -7.07 32.09 -18.70
N LYS A 554 -6.96 33.34 -18.26
CA LYS A 554 -5.83 34.22 -18.57
C LYS A 554 -5.26 34.84 -17.32
N ILE A 555 -3.97 35.22 -17.38
CA ILE A 555 -3.25 36.01 -16.39
C ILE A 555 -2.51 37.13 -17.10
N SER A 556 -2.54 38.36 -16.54
CA SER A 556 -1.77 39.45 -17.10
C SER A 556 -0.26 39.22 -16.99
N GLN A 557 0.52 39.73 -17.95
CA GLN A 557 1.98 39.60 -17.98
C GLN A 557 2.64 40.09 -16.70
N ALA A 558 2.24 41.26 -16.19
CA ALA A 558 2.81 41.84 -14.98
C ALA A 558 2.53 40.97 -13.74
N PHE A 559 1.32 40.43 -13.63
CA PHE A 559 0.96 39.56 -12.51
C PHE A 559 1.61 38.18 -12.62
N ALA A 560 1.76 37.64 -13.82
CA ALA A 560 2.47 36.39 -14.08
C ALA A 560 3.93 36.45 -13.60
N SER A 561 4.62 37.56 -13.83
CA SER A 561 5.99 37.79 -13.34
C SER A 561 6.07 37.80 -11.81
N GLN A 562 5.11 38.45 -11.15
CA GLN A 562 5.03 38.45 -9.67
C GLN A 562 4.78 37.05 -9.12
N VAL A 563 3.88 36.27 -9.76
CA VAL A 563 3.58 34.87 -9.39
C VAL A 563 4.83 34.00 -9.57
N ALA A 564 5.53 34.12 -10.71
CA ALA A 564 6.77 33.40 -10.99
C ALA A 564 7.85 33.65 -9.92
N GLN A 565 8.04 34.92 -9.54
CA GLN A 565 8.97 35.29 -8.48
C GLN A 565 8.60 34.66 -7.12
N LYS A 566 7.30 34.64 -6.78
CA LYS A 566 6.81 33.97 -5.55
C LYS A 566 7.00 32.45 -5.57
N CYS A 567 6.98 31.85 -6.75
CA CYS A 567 7.30 30.44 -6.94
C CYS A 567 8.83 30.15 -6.96
N GLY A 568 9.69 31.17 -6.85
CA GLY A 568 11.14 31.03 -6.88
C GLY A 568 11.70 30.80 -8.28
N LEU A 569 10.97 31.19 -9.35
CA LEU A 569 11.39 31.00 -10.72
C LEU A 569 12.22 32.20 -11.21
N SER A 570 13.26 31.92 -11.97
CA SER A 570 14.13 32.92 -12.61
C SER A 570 13.54 33.47 -13.92
N TYR A 571 12.45 32.88 -14.42
CA TYR A 571 11.76 33.27 -15.65
C TYR A 571 10.24 33.27 -15.41
N THR A 572 9.50 33.92 -16.31
CA THR A 572 8.04 33.92 -16.28
C THR A 572 7.49 32.86 -17.23
N PRO A 573 6.88 31.76 -16.70
CA PRO A 573 6.24 30.75 -17.54
C PRO A 573 5.11 31.32 -18.37
N SER A 574 4.82 30.72 -19.52
CA SER A 574 3.70 31.11 -20.38
C SER A 574 2.33 30.67 -19.87
N ALA A 575 2.29 29.70 -18.96
CA ALA A 575 1.04 29.22 -18.36
C ALA A 575 1.25 28.66 -16.95
N PHE A 576 0.20 28.71 -16.13
CA PHE A 576 0.17 28.18 -14.77
C PHE A 576 -1.09 27.34 -14.55
N GLN A 577 -0.95 26.21 -13.89
CA GLN A 577 -2.09 25.44 -13.40
C GLN A 577 -2.44 25.95 -11.99
N ILE A 578 -3.71 26.34 -11.78
CA ILE A 578 -4.13 27.07 -10.59
C ILE A 578 -5.16 26.34 -9.73
N ARG A 579 -5.22 26.81 -8.46
CA ARG A 579 -6.35 26.69 -7.54
C ARG A 579 -6.62 28.07 -6.96
N TYR A 580 -7.84 28.58 -7.16
CA TYR A 580 -8.24 29.90 -6.67
C TYR A 580 -9.75 29.93 -6.44
N GLY A 581 -10.23 30.18 -5.24
CA GLY A 581 -11.64 30.39 -4.92
C GLY A 581 -12.62 29.32 -5.45
N GLY A 582 -12.18 28.05 -5.54
CA GLY A 582 -12.93 26.96 -6.14
C GLY A 582 -12.72 26.81 -7.67
N TYR A 583 -12.03 27.74 -8.31
CA TYR A 583 -11.58 27.63 -9.70
C TYR A 583 -10.40 26.67 -9.82
N LYS A 584 -10.46 25.82 -10.82
CA LYS A 584 -9.40 24.88 -11.21
C LYS A 584 -9.21 24.90 -12.71
N GLY A 585 -7.99 25.08 -13.16
CA GLY A 585 -7.68 25.07 -14.58
C GLY A 585 -6.28 25.60 -14.86
N VAL A 586 -6.04 25.96 -16.09
CA VAL A 586 -4.80 26.56 -16.58
C VAL A 586 -5.09 28.01 -16.94
N ILE A 587 -4.20 28.93 -16.54
CA ILE A 587 -4.23 30.34 -16.95
C ILE A 587 -3.01 30.59 -17.83
N ALA A 588 -3.23 31.09 -19.04
CA ALA A 588 -2.18 31.49 -19.98
C ALA A 588 -1.89 32.98 -19.85
N VAL A 589 -0.64 33.34 -20.04
CA VAL A 589 -0.21 34.73 -20.03
C VAL A 589 -0.76 35.46 -21.25
N ASP A 590 -1.52 36.53 -21.00
CA ASP A 590 -2.05 37.43 -22.04
C ASP A 590 -1.51 38.85 -21.83
N ARG A 591 -0.75 39.34 -22.81
CA ARG A 591 -0.16 40.69 -22.79
C ARG A 591 -1.22 41.80 -22.81
N ASN A 592 -2.40 41.50 -23.34
CA ASN A 592 -3.50 42.44 -23.47
C ASN A 592 -4.49 42.40 -22.30
N SER A 593 -4.26 41.56 -21.29
CA SER A 593 -5.14 41.45 -20.12
C SER A 593 -4.89 42.63 -19.17
N TYR A 594 -5.95 43.38 -18.86
CA TYR A 594 -5.95 44.50 -17.89
C TYR A 594 -6.18 44.01 -16.45
N ARG A 595 -6.82 42.86 -16.27
CA ARG A 595 -7.08 42.26 -14.97
C ARG A 595 -5.97 41.31 -14.58
N LYS A 596 -5.73 41.14 -13.29
CA LYS A 596 -4.74 40.15 -12.81
C LYS A 596 -5.08 38.74 -13.27
N LEU A 597 -6.37 38.38 -13.14
CA LEU A 597 -6.91 37.08 -13.57
C LEU A 597 -8.18 37.30 -14.40
N SER A 598 -8.30 36.54 -15.49
CA SER A 598 -9.54 36.41 -16.26
C SER A 598 -9.91 34.92 -16.29
N LEU A 599 -10.98 34.56 -15.59
CA LEU A 599 -11.41 33.18 -15.36
C LEU A 599 -12.70 32.88 -16.15
N ARG A 600 -13.06 31.62 -16.32
CA ARG A 600 -14.27 31.20 -17.06
C ARG A 600 -15.17 30.35 -16.17
N GLY A 601 -16.45 30.26 -16.54
CA GLY A 601 -17.45 29.45 -15.85
C GLY A 601 -17.07 27.97 -15.76
N SER A 602 -16.50 27.40 -16.84
CA SER A 602 -16.01 26.01 -16.89
C SER A 602 -14.93 25.70 -15.84
N MET A 603 -14.16 26.71 -15.40
CA MET A 603 -13.13 26.56 -14.38
C MET A 603 -13.72 26.45 -12.98
N LEU A 604 -14.91 27.00 -12.69
CA LEU A 604 -15.52 26.99 -11.36
C LEU A 604 -16.04 25.59 -11.03
N LYS A 605 -15.45 24.97 -10.03
CA LYS A 605 -15.80 23.60 -9.62
C LYS A 605 -16.65 23.58 -8.32
N PHE A 606 -16.52 24.59 -7.49
CA PHE A 606 -17.31 24.84 -6.29
C PHE A 606 -17.12 26.32 -5.85
N GLU A 607 -18.00 26.84 -5.02
CA GLU A 607 -17.89 28.19 -4.49
C GLU A 607 -16.98 28.21 -3.23
N SER A 608 -16.08 29.19 -3.13
CA SER A 608 -15.23 29.40 -1.96
C SER A 608 -14.94 30.89 -1.78
N LYS A 609 -14.93 31.34 -0.54
CA LYS A 609 -14.56 32.70 -0.14
C LYS A 609 -13.05 32.95 -0.18
N ASN A 610 -12.27 31.90 -0.39
CA ASN A 610 -10.84 31.97 -0.36
C ASN A 610 -10.30 32.71 -1.59
N LYS A 611 -9.48 33.73 -1.37
CA LYS A 611 -8.90 34.59 -2.41
C LYS A 611 -7.40 34.34 -2.66
N MET A 612 -6.85 33.31 -2.04
CA MET A 612 -5.44 32.96 -2.21
C MET A 612 -5.23 32.20 -3.53
N LEU A 613 -4.34 32.72 -4.37
CA LEU A 613 -3.91 32.02 -5.59
C LEU A 613 -2.85 30.99 -5.26
N ASN A 614 -3.12 29.74 -5.61
CA ASN A 614 -2.20 28.61 -5.48
C ASN A 614 -1.82 28.07 -6.84
N ILE A 615 -0.53 27.87 -7.06
CA ILE A 615 0.03 27.29 -8.29
C ILE A 615 0.37 25.82 -8.03
N THR A 616 -0.15 24.92 -8.86
CA THR A 616 0.15 23.49 -8.77
C THR A 616 1.22 23.05 -9.77
N LYS A 617 1.28 23.72 -10.92
CA LYS A 617 2.28 23.50 -11.96
C LYS A 617 2.42 24.76 -12.82
N TRP A 618 3.50 24.86 -13.56
CA TRP A 618 3.72 25.87 -14.59
C TRP A 618 4.24 25.22 -15.87
N SER A 619 4.18 25.95 -16.98
CA SER A 619 4.78 25.50 -18.23
C SER A 619 6.31 25.58 -18.12
N ASP A 620 6.95 24.47 -18.43
CA ASP A 620 8.39 24.31 -18.42
C ASP A 620 8.84 23.45 -19.60
N ALA A 621 10.06 23.60 -20.01
CA ALA A 621 10.66 22.70 -20.99
C ALA A 621 10.87 21.34 -20.34
N MET A 622 10.20 20.33 -20.88
CA MET A 622 10.35 18.96 -20.41
C MET A 622 10.84 18.07 -21.55
N PRO A 623 11.67 17.06 -21.26
CA PRO A 623 12.00 16.05 -22.25
C PRO A 623 10.71 15.44 -22.82
N CYS A 624 10.68 15.27 -24.14
CA CYS A 624 9.55 14.63 -24.80
C CYS A 624 9.75 13.11 -24.79
N TYR A 625 8.85 12.39 -24.15
CA TYR A 625 8.85 10.94 -24.17
C TYR A 625 7.74 10.42 -25.07
N LEU A 626 8.07 9.43 -25.91
CA LEU A 626 7.09 8.74 -26.74
C LEU A 626 6.26 7.80 -25.86
N ASN A 627 4.98 8.13 -25.65
CA ASN A 627 4.03 7.20 -25.07
C ASN A 627 3.37 6.36 -26.18
N ARG A 628 2.62 5.32 -25.82
CA ARG A 628 1.98 4.42 -26.78
C ARG A 628 1.07 5.15 -27.75
N GLU A 629 0.33 6.15 -27.30
CA GLU A 629 -0.59 6.93 -28.14
C GLU A 629 0.16 7.74 -29.18
N ILE A 630 1.27 8.38 -28.79
CA ILE A 630 2.12 9.16 -29.72
C ILE A 630 2.80 8.23 -30.74
N VAL A 631 3.31 7.07 -30.32
CA VAL A 631 3.92 6.07 -31.21
C VAL A 631 2.91 5.62 -32.28
N ILE A 632 1.68 5.27 -31.88
CA ILE A 632 0.62 4.86 -32.79
C ILE A 632 0.27 6.01 -33.75
N LEU A 633 0.17 7.23 -33.25
CA LEU A 633 -0.12 8.41 -34.08
C LEU A 633 0.98 8.65 -35.12
N LEU A 634 2.23 8.61 -34.73
CA LEU A 634 3.38 8.80 -35.62
C LEU A 634 3.44 7.72 -36.70
N ALA A 635 3.27 6.44 -36.33
CA ALA A 635 3.19 5.34 -37.28
C ALA A 635 2.02 5.50 -38.26
N THR A 636 0.84 5.91 -37.77
CA THR A 636 -0.33 6.18 -38.61
C THR A 636 -0.11 7.35 -39.58
N LEU A 637 0.68 8.34 -39.18
CA LEU A 637 1.06 9.49 -40.00
C LEU A 637 2.23 9.19 -40.97
N GLY A 638 2.72 7.94 -41.02
CA GLY A 638 3.71 7.49 -42.00
C GLY A 638 5.15 7.49 -41.50
N VAL A 639 5.39 7.62 -40.20
CA VAL A 639 6.73 7.35 -39.63
C VAL A 639 6.99 5.85 -39.70
N GLU A 640 8.09 5.44 -40.33
CA GLU A 640 8.46 4.04 -40.46
C GLU A 640 8.74 3.40 -39.09
N ASP A 641 8.30 2.18 -38.87
CA ASP A 641 8.50 1.42 -37.63
C ASP A 641 9.99 1.32 -37.28
N LYS A 642 10.85 1.18 -38.29
CA LYS A 642 12.31 1.12 -38.11
C LYS A 642 12.88 2.36 -37.38
N VAL A 643 12.36 3.55 -37.63
CA VAL A 643 12.80 4.78 -36.93
C VAL A 643 12.47 4.70 -35.44
N LEU A 644 11.29 4.17 -35.10
CA LEU A 644 10.84 4.03 -33.72
C LEU A 644 11.60 2.90 -33.00
N GLU A 645 11.93 1.81 -33.69
CA GLU A 645 12.76 0.71 -33.19
C GLU A 645 14.19 1.19 -32.93
N ASP A 646 14.82 1.94 -33.85
CA ASP A 646 16.16 2.48 -33.67
C ASP A 646 16.24 3.45 -32.47
N LEU A 647 15.19 4.25 -32.23
CA LEU A 647 15.10 5.09 -31.03
C LEU A 647 15.03 4.26 -29.75
N LEU A 648 14.27 3.17 -29.76
CA LEU A 648 14.17 2.23 -28.63
C LEU A 648 15.52 1.55 -28.36
N ASP A 649 16.18 1.04 -29.40
CA ASP A 649 17.46 0.34 -29.30
C ASP A 649 18.55 1.29 -28.77
N ASN A 650 18.60 2.53 -29.25
CA ASN A 650 19.51 3.55 -28.75
C ASN A 650 19.28 3.82 -27.25
N HIS A 651 18.01 3.88 -26.82
CA HIS A 651 17.69 4.09 -25.42
C HIS A 651 18.03 2.88 -24.55
N LEU A 652 17.77 1.66 -25.03
CA LEU A 652 18.16 0.42 -24.35
C LEU A 652 19.69 0.32 -24.21
N HIS A 653 20.44 0.74 -25.24
CA HIS A 653 21.90 0.78 -25.19
C HIS A 653 22.41 1.78 -24.14
N LEU A 654 21.78 2.97 -24.06
CA LEU A 654 22.08 3.96 -23.03
C LEU A 654 21.80 3.43 -21.62
N LEU A 655 20.65 2.78 -21.41
CA LEU A 655 20.31 2.14 -20.15
C LEU A 655 21.28 1.00 -19.78
N GLY A 656 21.76 0.25 -20.77
CA GLY A 656 22.80 -0.76 -20.57
C GLY A 656 24.12 -0.15 -20.10
N LYS A 657 24.54 0.97 -20.70
CA LYS A 657 25.75 1.73 -20.29
C LYS A 657 25.61 2.31 -18.88
N MET A 658 24.40 2.68 -18.44
CA MET A 658 24.14 3.17 -17.10
C MET A 658 24.60 2.18 -16.01
N LEU A 659 24.56 0.86 -16.28
CA LEU A 659 25.01 -0.16 -15.34
C LEU A 659 26.54 -0.31 -15.27
N THR A 660 27.27 0.30 -16.19
CA THR A 660 28.73 0.11 -16.34
C THR A 660 29.53 1.38 -16.17
N THR A 661 28.96 2.57 -16.41
CA THR A 661 29.65 3.86 -16.33
C THR A 661 28.84 4.88 -15.52
N ASN A 662 29.53 5.56 -14.60
CA ASN A 662 28.88 6.59 -13.74
C ASN A 662 28.39 7.79 -14.55
N GLU A 663 29.10 8.16 -15.65
CA GLU A 663 28.72 9.28 -16.50
C GLU A 663 27.39 9.01 -17.21
N ALA A 664 27.23 7.82 -17.81
CA ALA A 664 25.94 7.44 -18.44
C ALA A 664 24.79 7.35 -17.40
N ALA A 665 25.08 6.90 -16.18
CA ALA A 665 24.09 6.90 -15.10
C ALA A 665 23.65 8.32 -14.72
N LEU A 666 24.60 9.25 -14.63
CA LEU A 666 24.29 10.66 -14.34
C LEU A 666 23.48 11.31 -15.47
N ASP A 667 23.82 11.06 -16.73
CA ASP A 667 23.10 11.61 -17.89
C ASP A 667 21.66 11.11 -17.95
N VAL A 668 21.44 9.81 -17.70
CA VAL A 668 20.08 9.24 -17.62
C VAL A 668 19.30 9.87 -16.46
N LEU A 669 19.88 9.97 -15.27
CA LEU A 669 19.22 10.57 -14.10
C LEU A 669 18.90 12.06 -14.32
N GLU A 670 19.77 12.81 -14.97
CA GLU A 670 19.49 14.21 -15.37
C GLU A 670 18.31 14.29 -16.36
N SER A 671 18.27 13.40 -17.35
CA SER A 671 17.22 13.38 -18.37
C SER A 671 15.82 13.12 -17.81
N ILE A 672 15.71 12.36 -16.72
CA ILE A 672 14.43 12.07 -16.03
C ILE A 672 14.09 13.08 -14.92
N GLY A 673 14.80 14.19 -14.80
CA GLY A 673 14.54 15.24 -13.83
C GLY A 673 15.21 15.04 -12.47
N GLY A 674 16.19 14.15 -12.37
CA GLY A 674 16.92 13.81 -11.15
C GLY A 674 18.07 14.78 -10.80
N GLY A 675 18.01 16.06 -11.15
CA GLY A 675 19.07 17.03 -10.88
C GLY A 675 19.51 17.14 -9.41
N ASP A 676 18.61 16.83 -8.48
CA ASP A 676 18.94 16.73 -7.05
C ASP A 676 19.70 15.45 -6.71
N VAL A 677 19.51 14.37 -7.48
CA VAL A 677 20.21 13.09 -7.27
C VAL A 677 21.70 13.23 -7.61
N LYS A 678 22.04 14.03 -8.63
CA LYS A 678 23.44 14.36 -8.97
C LYS A 678 24.18 15.00 -7.79
N ARG A 679 23.52 15.90 -7.06
CA ARG A 679 24.09 16.53 -5.84
C ARG A 679 24.34 15.53 -4.71
N ILE A 680 23.53 14.48 -4.62
CA ILE A 680 23.66 13.44 -3.58
C ILE A 680 24.77 12.45 -3.96
N LEU A 681 24.85 12.07 -5.24
CA LEU A 681 25.84 11.10 -5.74
C LEU A 681 27.25 11.69 -5.91
N MET A 682 27.38 13.01 -6.04
CA MET A 682 28.67 13.70 -6.09
C MET A 682 29.24 14.07 -4.71
N ARG A 683 28.53 13.79 -3.61
CA ARG A 683 29.00 13.88 -2.22
C ARG A 683 29.39 12.51 -1.69
#